data_7c8319ad46e661489eda7526f5dbcd1d
#
_entry.id   7c8319ad46e661489eda7526f5dbcd1d
#
_cell.length_a   1.000
_cell.length_b   1.000
_cell.length_c   1.000
_cell.angle_alpha   90.00
_cell.angle_beta   90.00
_cell.angle_gamma   90.00
#
_symmetry.space_group_name_H-M   'P 1'
#
loop_
_entity.id
_entity.type
_entity.pdbx_description
1 polymer ?
#
loop_
_entity_poly.entity_id
_entity_poly.type
_entity_poly.pdbx_seq_one_letter_code
_entity_poly.pdbx_strand_id
1 'polypeptide(L)'
;VGSEMCIRDREKNPYPIAFFYVSLRPIKQRMMTTQFKTPTADLQHQYDLLQKEFEYEKEMYREQTERAGIHRRIQQGLCWYPVVPGKSYYNSLNQLVVEIGQLEDKETEHNFEYGRPVCFFTTKGGGKPEYLNFSAVISYVQDDRMVVILPSPNTLTEIQKAGEIGVQLYFDEISYKTMFNALSTVIQAKGNRLAYLRDVLLGKTPAGRRILFPMRFPWLNLSQEEAVNHVLAAKDVSIVHGPPGTGKTTTLVEAIYETLHRENQVMVCAQSNTAVDWISEKLVDRGIHVLRIGNPTRVNDKMLSFTYERRFESHPDYAELWGIRKAIREIQSNLRRKSHSEKETVRNRLSRLRFRATELEVKIDTELFDEARVVACTLVGSANRVLTNRNFTTLFIDEAAQALEAACWIAIGKADRVILAGDHHQLPPTIKCIEAARGGLDHTLMQKITDRKPETVSLLKTQYRMNESIMRFPSRWFYRDELQSAPEVKHRGILEFDTPVVWLDTADCHFEEDQLTDSMSRINKDEATLLVSTLQKYIEKIGKERVLDESIDFGLISPYKSQVQYIRGLIKRNVSFKPFRRLITVHTVDGFQGQERDVIMISLVRANDKGRIGFLGDLRRMNVAITRARMKLMILGDAPTLTRHVFYKELYEYIRENGQVVDVHPLPVSYTHLRAHETRGNL
;
A
#
# COMPACT_ATOMS: atom_id res chain seq x y z
N VAL A 1 55.98 -10.75 -25.27
CA VAL A 1 56.72 -10.46 -26.49
C VAL A 1 55.75 -9.76 -27.42
N GLY A 2 55.67 -8.52 -27.44
CA GLY A 2 56.53 -7.55 -28.08
C GLY A 2 55.76 -6.89 -29.21
N SER A 3 55.46 -5.68 -28.98
CA SER A 3 55.94 -4.43 -29.62
C SER A 3 55.33 -4.14 -30.99
N GLU A 4 54.66 -3.02 -31.04
CA GLU A 4 55.13 -1.71 -31.49
C GLU A 4 55.01 -1.42 -32.99
N MET A 5 54.47 -0.25 -33.18
CA MET A 5 54.83 0.86 -34.08
C MET A 5 54.19 0.90 -35.47
N CYS A 6 53.63 1.92 -35.89
CA CYS A 6 53.84 3.33 -36.15
C CYS A 6 53.07 3.80 -37.38
N ILE A 7 52.25 4.81 -37.26
CA ILE A 7 52.23 6.14 -37.90
C ILE A 7 52.26 6.27 -39.46
N ARG A 8 51.37 7.23 -39.94
CA ARG A 8 51.35 8.04 -41.17
C ARG A 8 50.49 7.47 -42.35
N ASP A 9 49.75 8.25 -43.11
CA ASP A 9 49.49 9.70 -43.27
C ASP A 9 48.17 9.88 -44.04
N ARG A 10 47.51 11.01 -43.78
CA ARG A 10 46.71 11.91 -44.61
C ARG A 10 46.20 11.48 -46.01
N GLU A 11 44.89 11.70 -46.32
CA GLU A 11 44.39 12.84 -47.10
C GLU A 11 42.89 12.73 -47.39
N LYS A 12 42.14 13.81 -47.05
CA LYS A 12 41.04 14.53 -47.73
C LYS A 12 39.77 13.80 -48.25
N ASN A 13 38.63 14.01 -47.52
CA ASN A 13 37.34 14.70 -47.87
C ASN A 13 36.62 14.33 -49.19
N PRO A 14 35.26 14.54 -49.37
CA PRO A 14 34.21 14.97 -48.44
C PRO A 14 32.86 14.20 -48.55
N TYR A 15 32.06 14.19 -47.46
CA TYR A 15 30.62 14.08 -47.28
C TYR A 15 29.82 12.87 -47.89
N PRO A 16 28.79 12.31 -47.16
CA PRO A 16 27.70 13.01 -46.48
C PRO A 16 27.39 12.54 -45.07
N ILE A 17 26.66 13.39 -44.34
CA ILE A 17 26.13 13.22 -43.00
C ILE A 17 25.25 11.97 -42.95
N ALA A 18 25.78 10.90 -42.41
CA ALA A 18 24.96 9.75 -42.00
C ALA A 18 24.60 9.97 -40.51
N PHE A 19 23.33 10.21 -40.29
CA PHE A 19 22.74 10.14 -38.93
C PHE A 19 23.02 8.75 -38.37
N PHE A 20 24.01 8.64 -37.50
CA PHE A 20 24.17 7.48 -36.64
C PHE A 20 23.04 7.51 -35.62
N TYR A 21 21.96 6.79 -35.90
CA TYR A 21 21.06 6.30 -34.87
C TYR A 21 21.89 5.35 -33.98
N VAL A 22 22.48 5.88 -32.94
CA VAL A 22 22.95 5.08 -31.82
C VAL A 22 21.69 4.61 -31.11
N SER A 23 21.28 3.39 -31.41
CA SER A 23 20.29 2.71 -30.61
C SER A 23 20.86 2.48 -29.21
N LEU A 24 20.66 3.43 -28.33
CA LEU A 24 20.86 3.25 -26.89
C LEU A 24 19.88 2.17 -26.43
N ARG A 25 20.32 0.91 -26.48
CA ARG A 25 19.67 -0.15 -25.71
C ARG A 25 19.75 0.28 -24.25
N PRO A 26 18.63 0.34 -23.53
CA PRO A 26 18.67 0.57 -22.09
C PRO A 26 19.62 -0.47 -21.51
N ILE A 27 20.56 -0.01 -20.70
CA ILE A 27 21.42 -0.88 -19.88
C ILE A 27 20.45 -1.72 -19.05
N LYS A 28 20.23 -2.95 -19.48
CA LYS A 28 19.59 -3.95 -18.64
C LYS A 28 20.44 -3.98 -17.39
N GLN A 29 19.94 -3.38 -16.32
CA GLN A 29 20.35 -3.76 -14.99
C GLN A 29 20.22 -5.29 -14.95
N ARG A 30 21.36 -5.96 -15.01
CA ARG A 30 21.47 -7.41 -14.88
C ARG A 30 21.15 -7.73 -13.43
N MET A 31 19.86 -7.59 -13.04
CA MET A 31 19.36 -8.40 -11.95
C MET A 31 19.59 -9.85 -12.42
N MET A 32 20.47 -10.55 -11.75
CA MET A 32 20.56 -12.00 -11.88
C MET A 32 19.20 -12.55 -11.45
N THR A 33 18.26 -12.64 -12.38
CA THR A 33 17.08 -13.47 -12.20
C THR A 33 17.62 -14.88 -12.13
N THR A 34 17.76 -15.41 -10.94
CA THR A 34 18.10 -16.80 -10.70
C THR A 34 17.00 -17.60 -11.38
N GLN A 35 17.29 -18.14 -12.55
CA GLN A 35 16.33 -18.94 -13.30
C GLN A 35 16.25 -20.29 -12.58
N PHE A 36 15.22 -20.44 -11.74
CA PHE A 36 14.97 -21.69 -11.07
C PHE A 36 14.56 -22.77 -12.07
N LYS A 37 15.10 -23.96 -11.91
CA LYS A 37 14.83 -25.10 -12.81
C LYS A 37 13.37 -25.57 -12.74
N THR A 38 12.67 -25.33 -11.63
CA THR A 38 11.27 -25.74 -11.42
C THR A 38 10.45 -24.70 -10.68
N PRO A 39 9.13 -24.61 -10.92
CA PRO A 39 8.21 -23.74 -10.17
C PRO A 39 8.25 -23.98 -8.65
N THR A 40 8.39 -25.23 -8.22
CA THR A 40 8.48 -25.57 -6.80
C THR A 40 9.76 -25.07 -6.15
N ALA A 41 10.89 -25.06 -6.86
CA ALA A 41 12.14 -24.49 -6.37
C ALA A 41 12.07 -22.94 -6.26
N ASP A 42 11.39 -22.28 -7.20
CA ASP A 42 11.14 -20.83 -7.13
C ASP A 42 10.28 -20.48 -5.89
N LEU A 43 9.21 -21.23 -5.65
CA LEU A 43 8.36 -21.05 -4.46
C LEU A 43 9.08 -21.38 -3.15
N GLN A 44 9.93 -22.41 -3.13
CA GLN A 44 10.74 -22.71 -1.95
C GLN A 44 11.70 -21.57 -1.64
N HIS A 45 12.33 -21.00 -2.67
CA HIS A 45 13.17 -19.82 -2.49
C HIS A 45 12.36 -18.63 -1.93
N GLN A 46 11.15 -18.38 -2.41
CA GLN A 46 10.27 -17.34 -1.85
C GLN A 46 9.89 -17.63 -0.39
N TYR A 47 9.66 -18.91 -0.04
CA TYR A 47 9.41 -19.33 1.33
C TYR A 47 10.60 -18.99 2.23
N ASP A 48 11.82 -19.32 1.80
CA ASP A 48 13.05 -19.07 2.56
C ASP A 48 13.32 -17.56 2.73
N LEU A 49 13.04 -16.77 1.71
CA LEU A 49 13.15 -15.30 1.78
C LEU A 49 12.09 -14.68 2.71
N LEU A 50 10.86 -15.19 2.67
CA LEU A 50 9.79 -14.78 3.57
C LEU A 50 10.12 -15.13 5.03
N GLN A 51 10.80 -16.27 5.26
CA GLN A 51 11.29 -16.65 6.59
C GLN A 51 12.32 -15.63 7.11
N LYS A 52 13.25 -15.19 6.27
CA LYS A 52 14.23 -14.14 6.65
C LYS A 52 13.54 -12.83 7.00
N GLU A 53 12.56 -12.40 6.23
CA GLU A 53 11.78 -11.19 6.51
C GLU A 53 11.02 -11.31 7.83
N PHE A 54 10.38 -12.46 8.06
CA PHE A 54 9.67 -12.76 9.30
C PHE A 54 10.59 -12.69 10.53
N GLU A 55 11.75 -13.33 10.47
CA GLU A 55 12.72 -13.33 11.55
C GLU A 55 13.29 -11.95 11.82
N TYR A 56 13.60 -11.20 10.76
CA TYR A 56 14.07 -9.82 10.86
C TYR A 56 13.02 -8.91 11.50
N GLU A 57 11.77 -8.95 11.03
CA GLU A 57 10.68 -8.15 11.62
C GLU A 57 10.41 -8.53 13.07
N LYS A 58 10.48 -9.82 13.40
CA LYS A 58 10.29 -10.32 14.77
C LYS A 58 11.40 -9.81 15.71
N GLU A 59 12.65 -9.80 15.26
CA GLU A 59 13.77 -9.27 16.06
C GLU A 59 13.69 -7.75 16.20
N MET A 60 13.37 -7.03 15.13
CA MET A 60 13.10 -5.58 15.19
C MET A 60 11.99 -5.24 16.18
N TYR A 61 10.92 -6.03 16.17
CA TYR A 61 9.83 -5.88 17.15
C TYR A 61 10.34 -6.10 18.57
N ARG A 62 11.14 -7.14 18.82
CA ARG A 62 11.74 -7.40 20.14
C ARG A 62 12.65 -6.25 20.59
N GLU A 63 13.49 -5.74 19.71
CA GLU A 63 14.34 -4.58 20.02
C GLU A 63 13.53 -3.35 20.42
N GLN A 64 12.45 -3.06 19.70
CA GLN A 64 11.58 -1.92 19.97
C GLN A 64 10.73 -2.09 21.22
N THR A 65 10.36 -3.31 21.59
CA THR A 65 9.41 -3.59 22.68
C THR A 65 10.07 -4.11 23.94
N GLU A 66 11.03 -5.02 23.86
CA GLU A 66 11.65 -5.63 25.01
C GLU A 66 12.85 -4.81 25.55
N ARG A 67 13.62 -4.18 24.65
CA ARG A 67 14.80 -3.38 25.01
C ARG A 67 14.48 -1.90 25.25
N ALA A 68 13.40 -1.37 24.67
CA ALA A 68 12.97 0.00 24.91
C ALA A 68 12.12 0.10 26.19
N GLY A 69 12.42 1.06 27.07
CA GLY A 69 11.61 1.35 28.27
C GLY A 69 10.16 1.75 27.92
N ILE A 70 9.22 1.53 28.84
CA ILE A 70 7.77 1.81 28.62
C ILE A 70 7.54 3.24 28.17
N HIS A 71 8.20 4.25 28.77
CA HIS A 71 8.08 5.65 28.38
C HIS A 71 8.45 5.91 26.92
N ARG A 72 9.52 5.30 26.43
CA ARG A 72 9.93 5.44 25.01
C ARG A 72 8.91 4.81 24.07
N ARG A 73 8.31 3.67 24.43
CA ARG A 73 7.24 3.01 23.66
C ARG A 73 5.96 3.85 23.61
N ILE A 74 5.60 4.51 24.70
CA ILE A 74 4.46 5.46 24.75
C ILE A 74 4.74 6.64 23.82
N GLN A 75 5.91 7.26 23.89
CA GLN A 75 6.30 8.37 23.01
C GLN A 75 6.32 7.99 21.52
N GLN A 76 6.61 6.73 21.21
CA GLN A 76 6.57 6.19 19.85
C GLN A 76 5.15 5.78 19.40
N GLY A 77 4.14 5.93 20.26
CA GLY A 77 2.76 5.54 19.97
C GLY A 77 2.53 4.02 19.87
N LEU A 78 3.43 3.20 20.42
CA LEU A 78 3.38 1.73 20.33
C LEU A 78 2.70 1.09 21.54
N CYS A 79 2.51 1.84 22.63
CA CYS A 79 2.07 1.34 23.91
C CYS A 79 1.17 2.35 24.61
N TRP A 80 0.10 1.88 25.24
CA TRP A 80 -0.68 2.62 26.24
C TRP A 80 -0.45 2.01 27.64
N TYR A 81 -0.07 2.85 28.58
CA TYR A 81 0.16 2.46 29.98
C TYR A 81 0.06 3.67 30.90
N PRO A 82 -0.63 3.60 32.04
CA PRO A 82 -1.59 2.53 32.39
C PRO A 82 -2.91 2.64 31.61
N VAL A 83 -3.62 1.52 31.53
CA VAL A 83 -4.94 1.46 30.87
C VAL A 83 -5.98 0.84 31.81
N VAL A 84 -7.25 1.19 31.60
CA VAL A 84 -8.39 0.68 32.39
C VAL A 84 -9.29 -0.16 31.48
N PRO A 85 -9.59 -1.42 31.89
CA PRO A 85 -10.61 -2.21 31.23
C PRO A 85 -12.01 -1.63 31.52
N GLY A 86 -12.74 -1.33 30.46
CA GLY A 86 -14.12 -0.86 30.51
C GLY A 86 -15.16 -1.97 30.36
N LYS A 87 -16.24 -1.67 29.64
CA LYS A 87 -17.35 -2.62 29.40
C LYS A 87 -16.88 -3.78 28.53
N SER A 88 -17.35 -4.97 28.87
CA SER A 88 -17.19 -6.17 28.03
C SER A 88 -18.56 -6.62 27.53
N TYR A 89 -18.61 -7.02 26.24
CA TYR A 89 -19.83 -7.47 25.59
C TYR A 89 -19.51 -8.42 24.44
N TYR A 90 -20.52 -9.04 23.87
CA TYR A 90 -20.39 -9.83 22.65
C TYR A 90 -20.81 -8.99 21.44
N ASN A 91 -19.95 -8.95 20.43
CA ASN A 91 -20.28 -8.30 19.17
C ASN A 91 -21.26 -9.15 18.34
N SER A 92 -21.71 -8.65 17.19
CA SER A 92 -22.66 -9.32 16.28
C SER A 92 -22.19 -10.70 15.79
N LEU A 93 -20.88 -10.89 15.67
CA LEU A 93 -20.30 -12.18 15.31
C LEU A 93 -20.10 -13.12 16.50
N ASN A 94 -20.70 -12.78 17.67
CA ASN A 94 -20.57 -13.55 18.90
C ASN A 94 -19.14 -13.66 19.44
N GLN A 95 -18.31 -12.66 19.16
CA GLN A 95 -16.95 -12.56 19.69
C GLN A 95 -16.97 -11.70 20.96
N LEU A 96 -16.27 -12.15 22.01
CA LEU A 96 -16.14 -11.37 23.22
C LEU A 96 -15.20 -10.19 22.99
N VAL A 97 -15.65 -9.00 23.30
CA VAL A 97 -14.86 -7.78 23.21
C VAL A 97 -14.80 -7.07 24.57
N VAL A 98 -13.76 -6.29 24.78
CA VAL A 98 -13.57 -5.42 25.95
C VAL A 98 -13.10 -4.05 25.52
N GLU A 99 -13.66 -3.01 26.11
CA GLU A 99 -13.20 -1.64 25.97
C GLU A 99 -11.96 -1.42 26.83
N ILE A 100 -10.97 -0.71 26.29
CA ILE A 100 -9.73 -0.34 26.98
C ILE A 100 -9.58 1.16 26.82
N GLY A 101 -9.54 1.88 27.94
CA GLY A 101 -9.34 3.33 27.97
C GLY A 101 -7.99 3.72 28.53
N GLN A 102 -7.45 4.86 28.09
CA GLN A 102 -6.31 5.51 28.74
C GLN A 102 -6.75 6.23 30.00
N LEU A 103 -5.89 6.24 31.04
CA LEU A 103 -6.15 6.96 32.29
C LEU A 103 -5.82 8.45 32.20
N GLU A 104 -4.91 8.83 31.34
CA GLU A 104 -4.49 10.21 31.13
C GLU A 104 -4.67 10.58 29.66
N ASP A 105 -5.33 11.71 29.44
CA ASP A 105 -5.51 12.34 28.13
C ASP A 105 -4.16 12.92 27.67
N LYS A 106 -3.34 12.08 27.06
CA LYS A 106 -2.09 12.52 26.44
C LYS A 106 -2.36 12.72 24.94
N GLU A 107 -2.25 13.96 24.45
CA GLU A 107 -2.23 14.31 23.01
C GLU A 107 -1.07 13.62 22.25
N THR A 108 -0.76 12.37 22.57
CA THR A 108 0.31 11.60 21.90
C THR A 108 -0.30 10.83 20.74
N GLU A 109 0.13 11.15 19.54
CA GLU A 109 -0.22 10.35 18.34
C GLU A 109 0.14 8.87 18.60
N HIS A 110 -0.80 7.97 18.36
CA HIS A 110 -0.60 6.54 18.52
C HIS A 110 -0.61 5.80 17.16
N ASN A 111 0.06 4.64 17.12
CA ASN A 111 0.13 3.78 15.96
C ASN A 111 -0.83 2.58 16.07
N PHE A 112 -1.77 2.59 17.00
CA PHE A 112 -2.79 1.57 17.09
C PHE A 112 -3.77 1.75 15.95
N GLU A 113 -4.00 0.67 15.24
CA GLU A 113 -4.92 0.60 14.12
C GLU A 113 -5.81 -0.62 14.28
N TYR A 114 -7.02 -0.52 13.74
CA TYR A 114 -7.93 -1.65 13.69
C TYR A 114 -7.27 -2.90 13.07
N GLY A 115 -7.62 -4.08 13.62
CA GLY A 115 -7.15 -5.40 13.17
C GLY A 115 -5.68 -5.68 13.45
N ARG A 116 -4.95 -4.72 14.04
CA ARG A 116 -3.61 -4.99 14.54
C ARG A 116 -3.69 -5.87 15.78
N PRO A 117 -2.82 -6.87 15.88
CA PRO A 117 -2.72 -7.63 17.12
C PRO A 117 -2.11 -6.77 18.22
N VAL A 118 -2.60 -6.97 19.44
CA VAL A 118 -2.07 -6.36 20.66
C VAL A 118 -1.82 -7.41 21.71
N CYS A 119 -0.85 -7.17 22.59
CA CYS A 119 -0.63 -7.94 23.79
C CYS A 119 -0.78 -7.07 25.03
N PHE A 120 -1.19 -7.69 26.12
CA PHE A 120 -1.31 -7.05 27.43
C PHE A 120 -0.12 -7.41 28.31
N PHE A 121 0.27 -6.49 29.17
CA PHE A 121 1.33 -6.69 30.14
C PHE A 121 0.99 -6.03 31.47
N THR A 122 1.64 -6.49 32.54
CA THR A 122 1.59 -5.91 33.87
C THR A 122 2.96 -5.46 34.30
N THR A 123 3.03 -4.49 35.22
CA THR A 123 4.26 -4.08 35.85
C THR A 123 4.14 -4.31 37.37
N LYS A 124 4.91 -5.22 37.92
CA LYS A 124 4.98 -5.40 39.38
C LYS A 124 6.05 -4.47 39.96
N GLY A 125 5.61 -3.44 40.68
CA GLY A 125 6.51 -2.58 41.45
C GLY A 125 7.53 -1.77 40.65
N GLY A 126 7.18 -1.30 39.41
CA GLY A 126 8.07 -0.50 38.57
C GLY A 126 9.16 -1.29 37.85
N GLY A 127 9.05 -2.64 37.81
CA GLY A 127 9.98 -3.54 37.17
C GLY A 127 9.76 -3.74 35.66
N LYS A 128 10.38 -4.77 35.10
CA LYS A 128 10.19 -5.15 33.69
C LYS A 128 8.76 -5.59 33.46
N PRO A 129 8.17 -5.28 32.29
CA PRO A 129 6.82 -5.71 31.92
C PRO A 129 6.73 -7.25 31.85
N GLU A 130 5.73 -7.82 32.52
CA GLU A 130 5.36 -9.24 32.39
C GLU A 130 4.17 -9.34 31.45
N TYR A 131 4.35 -10.03 30.32
CA TYR A 131 3.30 -10.18 29.30
C TYR A 131 2.30 -11.26 29.70
N LEU A 132 1.02 -10.98 29.48
CA LEU A 132 -0.03 -11.99 29.57
C LEU A 132 0.08 -12.96 28.38
N ASN A 133 -0.21 -14.23 28.61
CA ASN A 133 0.04 -15.30 27.64
C ASN A 133 -1.06 -15.43 26.56
N PHE A 134 -1.53 -14.29 26.05
CA PHE A 134 -2.47 -14.24 24.94
C PHE A 134 -2.30 -12.95 24.15
N SER A 135 -2.75 -12.96 22.91
CA SER A 135 -2.90 -11.77 22.06
C SER A 135 -4.37 -11.50 21.79
N ALA A 136 -4.71 -10.23 21.64
CA ALA A 136 -6.04 -9.77 21.24
C ALA A 136 -5.93 -8.98 19.93
N VAL A 137 -7.05 -8.69 19.30
CA VAL A 137 -7.08 -7.96 18.03
C VAL A 137 -7.91 -6.69 18.23
N ILE A 138 -7.39 -5.55 17.80
CA ILE A 138 -8.10 -4.28 17.88
C ILE A 138 -9.33 -4.35 16.96
N SER A 139 -10.52 -4.16 17.54
CA SER A 139 -11.80 -4.08 16.81
C SER A 139 -12.24 -2.64 16.54
N TYR A 140 -11.73 -1.69 17.32
CA TYR A 140 -12.01 -0.27 17.18
C TYR A 140 -10.98 0.52 17.97
N VAL A 141 -10.61 1.71 17.50
CA VAL A 141 -9.70 2.61 18.23
C VAL A 141 -10.04 4.06 17.91
N GLN A 142 -10.03 4.87 18.95
CA GLN A 142 -10.06 6.35 18.94
C GLN A 142 -8.84 6.86 19.71
N ASP A 143 -8.72 8.18 19.86
CA ASP A 143 -7.56 8.82 20.47
C ASP A 143 -7.26 8.32 21.89
N ASP A 144 -8.30 8.07 22.71
CA ASP A 144 -8.23 7.68 24.13
C ASP A 144 -8.78 6.30 24.46
N ARG A 145 -9.43 5.64 23.48
CA ARG A 145 -10.18 4.40 23.70
C ARG A 145 -10.02 3.41 22.58
N MET A 146 -9.84 2.14 22.93
CA MET A 146 -9.91 1.04 21.96
C MET A 146 -10.86 -0.06 22.44
N VAL A 147 -11.36 -0.83 21.49
CA VAL A 147 -12.11 -2.08 21.74
C VAL A 147 -11.30 -3.22 21.16
N VAL A 148 -11.05 -4.24 21.94
CA VAL A 148 -10.27 -5.41 21.51
C VAL A 148 -11.10 -6.69 21.58
N ILE A 149 -10.89 -7.57 20.59
CA ILE A 149 -11.50 -8.91 20.54
C ILE A 149 -10.63 -9.85 21.35
N LEU A 150 -11.20 -10.49 22.35
CA LEU A 150 -10.52 -11.45 23.20
C LEU A 150 -10.67 -12.89 22.67
N PRO A 151 -9.62 -13.72 22.78
CA PRO A 151 -9.67 -15.10 22.27
C PRO A 151 -10.58 -16.01 23.11
N SER A 152 -10.80 -15.69 24.40
CA SER A 152 -11.66 -16.50 25.29
C SER A 152 -12.19 -15.71 26.48
N PRO A 153 -13.27 -16.16 27.15
CA PRO A 153 -13.74 -15.54 28.39
C PRO A 153 -12.72 -15.58 29.55
N ASN A 154 -11.82 -16.55 29.55
CA ASN A 154 -10.80 -16.64 30.61
C ASN A 154 -9.84 -15.47 30.53
N THR A 155 -9.48 -15.01 29.34
CA THR A 155 -8.58 -13.85 29.15
C THR A 155 -9.17 -12.56 29.69
N LEU A 156 -10.49 -12.38 29.66
CA LEU A 156 -11.14 -11.24 30.32
C LEU A 156 -10.91 -11.29 31.84
N THR A 157 -11.00 -12.46 32.43
CA THR A 157 -10.77 -12.65 33.88
C THR A 157 -9.30 -12.39 34.22
N GLU A 158 -8.37 -12.75 33.36
CA GLU A 158 -6.93 -12.44 33.53
C GLU A 158 -6.68 -10.92 33.48
N ILE A 159 -7.26 -10.21 32.53
CA ILE A 159 -7.19 -8.74 32.42
C ILE A 159 -7.76 -8.07 33.68
N GLN A 160 -8.94 -8.53 34.14
CA GLN A 160 -9.61 -7.95 35.32
C GLN A 160 -8.90 -8.21 36.64
N LYS A 161 -8.15 -9.30 36.74
CA LYS A 161 -7.36 -9.65 37.93
C LYS A 161 -5.97 -9.03 37.94
N ALA A 162 -5.47 -8.64 36.80
CA ALA A 162 -4.21 -7.95 36.66
C ALA A 162 -4.36 -6.54 37.26
N GLY A 163 -3.42 -6.11 38.09
CA GLY A 163 -3.43 -4.79 38.72
C GLY A 163 -3.26 -3.67 37.67
N GLU A 164 -2.15 -2.97 37.70
CA GLU A 164 -1.84 -2.02 36.61
C GLU A 164 -1.48 -2.77 35.35
N ILE A 165 -2.27 -2.53 34.30
CA ILE A 165 -2.10 -3.15 32.99
C ILE A 165 -1.73 -2.13 31.93
N GLY A 166 -0.98 -2.58 30.95
CA GLY A 166 -0.70 -1.87 29.70
C GLY A 166 -1.08 -2.70 28.50
N VAL A 167 -1.29 -2.02 27.38
CA VAL A 167 -1.51 -2.64 26.09
C VAL A 167 -0.48 -2.12 25.08
N GLN A 168 0.08 -3.02 24.28
CA GLN A 168 1.01 -2.63 23.22
C GLN A 168 0.75 -3.38 21.94
N LEU A 169 1.14 -2.77 20.82
CA LEU A 169 1.10 -3.43 19.53
C LEU A 169 1.92 -4.71 19.57
N TYR A 170 1.36 -5.78 19.00
CA TYR A 170 2.02 -7.08 18.89
C TYR A 170 2.43 -7.35 17.44
N PHE A 171 3.40 -8.23 17.27
CA PHE A 171 3.86 -8.65 15.96
C PHE A 171 2.79 -9.50 15.25
N ASP A 172 2.54 -9.21 13.97
CA ASP A 172 1.51 -9.91 13.18
C ASP A 172 2.03 -11.28 12.67
N GLU A 173 2.16 -12.24 13.56
CA GLU A 173 2.51 -13.61 13.21
C GLU A 173 1.43 -14.31 12.37
N ILE A 174 0.16 -13.91 12.48
CA ILE A 174 -0.97 -14.60 11.84
C ILE A 174 -0.89 -14.43 10.33
N SER A 175 -0.64 -13.23 9.84
CA SER A 175 -0.47 -12.97 8.40
C SER A 175 0.70 -13.76 7.82
N TYR A 176 1.84 -13.82 8.51
CA TYR A 176 2.98 -14.62 8.08
C TYR A 176 2.67 -16.12 8.07
N LYS A 177 2.07 -16.66 9.12
CA LYS A 177 1.65 -18.08 9.17
C LYS A 177 0.70 -18.42 8.02
N THR A 178 -0.23 -17.51 7.70
CA THR A 178 -1.15 -17.69 6.58
C THR A 178 -0.41 -17.74 5.24
N MET A 179 0.55 -16.85 5.02
CA MET A 179 1.39 -16.84 3.81
C MET A 179 2.27 -18.08 3.71
N PHE A 180 2.88 -18.54 4.80
CA PHE A 180 3.66 -19.81 4.82
C PHE A 180 2.80 -21.03 4.50
N ASN A 181 1.59 -21.09 5.07
CA ASN A 181 0.65 -22.17 4.77
C ASN A 181 0.24 -22.17 3.29
N ALA A 182 -0.01 -21.00 2.71
CA ALA A 182 -0.35 -20.88 1.29
C ALA A 182 0.81 -21.36 0.39
N LEU A 183 2.04 -20.91 0.66
CA LEU A 183 3.22 -21.37 -0.08
C LEU A 183 3.42 -22.89 0.06
N SER A 184 3.32 -23.42 1.27
CA SER A 184 3.44 -24.86 1.50
C SER A 184 2.37 -25.66 0.74
N THR A 185 1.13 -25.17 0.73
CA THR A 185 0.01 -25.79 0.03
C THR A 185 0.27 -25.83 -1.48
N VAL A 186 0.71 -24.72 -2.08
CA VAL A 186 0.96 -24.64 -3.53
C VAL A 186 2.19 -25.45 -3.94
N ILE A 187 3.24 -25.49 -3.11
CA ILE A 187 4.43 -26.34 -3.35
C ILE A 187 4.04 -27.81 -3.38
N GLN A 188 3.21 -28.26 -2.43
CA GLN A 188 2.77 -29.65 -2.29
C GLN A 188 1.67 -30.06 -3.26
N ALA A 189 0.99 -29.11 -3.91
CA ALA A 189 -0.11 -29.36 -4.83
C ALA A 189 0.33 -30.27 -5.99
N LYS A 190 -0.47 -31.33 -6.25
CA LYS A 190 -0.24 -32.32 -7.33
C LYS A 190 -1.57 -32.69 -7.99
N GLY A 191 -1.62 -32.74 -9.31
CA GLY A 191 -2.75 -33.25 -10.10
C GLY A 191 -4.06 -32.45 -9.99
N ASN A 192 -4.06 -31.28 -9.34
CA ASN A 192 -5.23 -30.42 -9.18
C ASN A 192 -5.05 -29.06 -9.91
N ARG A 193 -6.12 -28.25 -9.93
CA ARG A 193 -6.12 -26.94 -10.60
C ARG A 193 -5.03 -26.01 -10.03
N LEU A 194 -4.79 -26.04 -8.73
CA LEU A 194 -3.76 -25.21 -8.08
C LEU A 194 -2.36 -25.55 -8.59
N ALA A 195 -2.03 -26.86 -8.71
CA ALA A 195 -0.77 -27.31 -9.28
C ALA A 195 -0.59 -26.86 -10.73
N TYR A 196 -1.67 -26.94 -11.52
CA TYR A 196 -1.65 -26.47 -12.91
C TYR A 196 -1.44 -24.96 -12.99
N LEU A 197 -2.19 -24.16 -12.19
CA LEU A 197 -2.01 -22.71 -12.13
C LEU A 197 -0.59 -22.33 -11.70
N ARG A 198 -0.02 -23.00 -10.69
CA ARG A 198 1.39 -22.82 -10.31
C ARG A 198 2.31 -22.95 -11.52
N ASP A 199 2.15 -24.04 -12.26
CA ASP A 199 3.02 -24.36 -13.40
C ASP A 199 2.80 -23.37 -14.57
N VAL A 200 1.57 -22.85 -14.75
CA VAL A 200 1.28 -21.76 -15.70
C VAL A 200 1.89 -20.44 -15.25
N LEU A 201 1.59 -19.99 -14.04
CA LEU A 201 2.00 -18.67 -13.55
C LEU A 201 3.52 -18.53 -13.42
N LEU A 202 4.21 -19.62 -13.07
CA LEU A 202 5.68 -19.65 -12.95
C LEU A 202 6.40 -20.08 -14.24
N GLY A 203 5.69 -20.12 -15.36
CA GLY A 203 6.28 -20.17 -16.69
C GLY A 203 6.55 -21.58 -17.26
N LYS A 204 6.26 -22.67 -16.53
CA LYS A 204 6.49 -24.05 -17.00
C LYS A 204 5.51 -24.47 -18.08
N THR A 205 4.25 -24.05 -17.97
CA THR A 205 3.16 -24.43 -18.87
C THR A 205 2.65 -23.18 -19.60
N PRO A 206 2.31 -23.23 -20.88
CA PRO A 206 1.72 -22.10 -21.59
C PRO A 206 0.34 -21.73 -21.02
N ALA A 207 -0.01 -20.45 -21.04
CA ALA A 207 -1.31 -19.97 -20.62
C ALA A 207 -2.37 -20.28 -21.69
N GLY A 208 -3.50 -20.84 -21.26
CA GLY A 208 -4.62 -21.17 -22.16
C GLY A 208 -5.44 -19.93 -22.51
N ARG A 209 -5.99 -19.92 -23.74
CA ARG A 209 -6.93 -18.89 -24.23
C ARG A 209 -8.17 -19.53 -24.83
N ARG A 210 -9.30 -18.81 -24.72
CA ARG A 210 -10.56 -19.13 -25.41
C ARG A 210 -10.61 -18.34 -26.72
N ILE A 211 -11.17 -18.92 -27.72
CA ILE A 211 -11.48 -18.20 -28.97
C ILE A 211 -12.81 -17.50 -28.75
N LEU A 212 -12.78 -16.16 -28.64
CA LEU A 212 -13.95 -15.32 -28.49
C LEU A 212 -13.94 -14.26 -29.58
N PHE A 213 -15.13 -13.88 -30.06
CA PHE A 213 -15.27 -12.70 -30.89
C PHE A 213 -15.03 -11.45 -30.03
N PRO A 214 -14.16 -10.51 -30.48
CA PRO A 214 -13.92 -9.29 -29.74
C PRO A 214 -15.22 -8.48 -29.54
N MET A 215 -15.45 -8.04 -28.31
CA MET A 215 -16.56 -7.14 -27.97
C MET A 215 -16.12 -5.69 -28.16
N ARG A 216 -17.06 -4.83 -28.51
CA ARG A 216 -16.86 -3.38 -28.66
C ARG A 216 -17.45 -2.64 -27.47
N PHE A 217 -16.68 -1.70 -26.94
CA PHE A 217 -17.05 -0.87 -25.78
C PHE A 217 -16.86 0.60 -26.14
N PRO A 218 -17.89 1.29 -26.68
CA PRO A 218 -17.77 2.67 -27.18
C PRO A 218 -17.29 3.70 -26.11
N TRP A 219 -17.41 3.36 -24.82
CA TRP A 219 -16.98 4.19 -23.69
C TRP A 219 -15.54 3.92 -23.25
N LEU A 220 -14.87 2.93 -23.80
CA LEU A 220 -13.47 2.61 -23.55
C LEU A 220 -12.60 3.04 -24.71
N ASN A 221 -11.35 3.42 -24.42
CA ASN A 221 -10.36 3.58 -25.46
C ASN A 221 -9.87 2.22 -25.99
N LEU A 222 -9.18 2.21 -27.14
CA LEU A 222 -8.76 0.97 -27.80
C LEU A 222 -7.94 0.05 -26.89
N SER A 223 -6.98 0.58 -26.14
CA SER A 223 -6.14 -0.24 -25.26
C SER A 223 -6.91 -0.82 -24.07
N GLN A 224 -7.91 -0.10 -23.57
CA GLN A 224 -8.82 -0.59 -22.53
C GLN A 224 -9.75 -1.68 -23.09
N GLU A 225 -10.33 -1.45 -24.27
CA GLU A 225 -11.16 -2.43 -24.97
C GLU A 225 -10.39 -3.75 -25.24
N GLU A 226 -9.16 -3.63 -25.75
CA GLU A 226 -8.28 -4.79 -25.95
C GLU A 226 -7.99 -5.53 -24.65
N ALA A 227 -7.72 -4.81 -23.57
CA ALA A 227 -7.45 -5.40 -22.25
C ALA A 227 -8.68 -6.16 -21.72
N VAL A 228 -9.89 -5.60 -21.81
CA VAL A 228 -11.13 -6.29 -21.42
C VAL A 228 -11.32 -7.57 -22.25
N ASN A 229 -11.20 -7.50 -23.58
CA ASN A 229 -11.31 -8.67 -24.45
C ASN A 229 -10.25 -9.74 -24.13
N HIS A 230 -9.05 -9.32 -23.78
CA HIS A 230 -7.97 -10.22 -23.37
C HIS A 230 -8.28 -10.94 -22.05
N VAL A 231 -8.83 -10.23 -21.07
CA VAL A 231 -9.32 -10.82 -19.81
C VAL A 231 -10.41 -11.84 -20.07
N LEU A 232 -11.39 -11.53 -20.93
CA LEU A 232 -12.49 -12.45 -21.23
C LEU A 232 -12.01 -13.72 -21.94
N ALA A 233 -11.01 -13.60 -22.81
CA ALA A 233 -10.44 -14.73 -23.54
C ALA A 233 -9.49 -15.60 -22.68
N ALA A 234 -8.96 -15.11 -21.57
CA ALA A 234 -8.03 -15.86 -20.73
C ALA A 234 -8.71 -17.08 -20.07
N LYS A 235 -8.09 -18.27 -20.15
CA LYS A 235 -8.49 -19.46 -19.38
C LYS A 235 -7.81 -19.55 -18.04
N ASP A 236 -6.57 -19.08 -17.95
CA ASP A 236 -5.72 -19.26 -16.79
C ASP A 236 -5.30 -17.93 -16.15
N VAL A 237 -4.70 -17.05 -16.95
CA VAL A 237 -4.15 -15.77 -16.48
C VAL A 237 -4.22 -14.69 -17.55
N SER A 238 -4.51 -13.46 -17.10
CA SER A 238 -4.32 -12.23 -17.86
C SER A 238 -3.84 -11.11 -16.93
N ILE A 239 -3.02 -10.21 -17.49
CA ILE A 239 -2.51 -9.04 -16.77
C ILE A 239 -2.99 -7.77 -17.47
N VAL A 240 -3.67 -6.92 -16.69
CA VAL A 240 -3.97 -5.54 -17.07
C VAL A 240 -2.85 -4.66 -16.52
N HIS A 241 -1.86 -4.35 -17.34
CA HIS A 241 -0.78 -3.44 -16.97
C HIS A 241 -1.23 -2.01 -17.17
N GLY A 242 -1.51 -1.32 -16.08
CA GLY A 242 -2.07 0.04 -16.10
C GLY A 242 -1.09 1.07 -15.51
N PRO A 243 -0.29 1.74 -16.37
CA PRO A 243 0.50 2.90 -15.96
C PRO A 243 -0.33 3.99 -15.30
N PRO A 244 0.30 4.96 -14.61
CA PRO A 244 -0.40 6.03 -13.92
C PRO A 244 -1.37 6.80 -14.83
N GLY A 245 -2.61 6.97 -14.38
CA GLY A 245 -3.62 7.75 -15.08
C GLY A 245 -4.27 7.08 -16.30
N THR A 246 -4.00 5.81 -16.59
CA THR A 246 -4.54 5.11 -17.76
C THR A 246 -5.93 4.49 -17.59
N GLY A 247 -6.57 4.71 -16.41
CA GLY A 247 -7.89 4.16 -16.16
C GLY A 247 -7.92 2.66 -15.83
N LYS A 248 -6.86 2.15 -15.19
CA LYS A 248 -6.74 0.75 -14.75
C LYS A 248 -8.00 0.25 -14.03
N THR A 249 -8.48 1.00 -13.02
CA THR A 249 -9.67 0.61 -12.25
C THR A 249 -10.92 0.59 -13.10
N THR A 250 -11.12 1.56 -13.99
CA THR A 250 -12.25 1.59 -14.93
C THR A 250 -12.25 0.36 -15.82
N THR A 251 -11.08 0.02 -16.40
CA THR A 251 -10.89 -1.17 -17.24
C THR A 251 -11.17 -2.45 -16.47
N LEU A 252 -10.70 -2.54 -15.21
CA LEU A 252 -10.90 -3.71 -14.37
C LEU A 252 -12.36 -3.89 -13.96
N VAL A 253 -13.05 -2.80 -13.62
CA VAL A 253 -14.49 -2.81 -13.29
C VAL A 253 -15.30 -3.30 -14.50
N GLU A 254 -14.99 -2.84 -15.71
CA GLU A 254 -15.63 -3.31 -16.94
C GLU A 254 -15.35 -4.79 -17.20
N ALA A 255 -14.09 -5.22 -17.04
CA ALA A 255 -13.72 -6.64 -17.17
C ALA A 255 -14.45 -7.54 -16.17
N ILE A 256 -14.64 -7.07 -14.91
CA ILE A 256 -15.42 -7.77 -13.89
C ILE A 256 -16.90 -7.84 -14.31
N TYR A 257 -17.49 -6.69 -14.70
CA TYR A 257 -18.87 -6.61 -15.15
C TYR A 257 -19.16 -7.58 -16.28
N GLU A 258 -18.32 -7.59 -17.32
CA GLU A 258 -18.44 -8.50 -18.45
C GLU A 258 -18.19 -9.98 -18.10
N THR A 259 -17.32 -10.23 -17.13
CA THR A 259 -17.12 -11.59 -16.61
C THR A 259 -18.38 -12.10 -15.91
N LEU A 260 -19.08 -11.24 -15.16
CA LEU A 260 -20.32 -11.59 -14.45
C LEU A 260 -21.50 -11.87 -15.37
N HIS A 261 -21.46 -11.50 -16.66
CA HIS A 261 -22.41 -11.98 -17.65
C HIS A 261 -22.21 -13.46 -18.01
N ARG A 262 -21.07 -14.04 -17.67
CA ARG A 262 -20.67 -15.43 -17.99
C ARG A 262 -20.49 -16.31 -16.77
N GLU A 263 -20.32 -15.69 -15.59
CA GLU A 263 -20.04 -16.35 -14.31
C GLU A 263 -20.99 -15.80 -13.24
N ASN A 264 -21.43 -16.67 -12.34
CA ASN A 264 -22.37 -16.27 -11.29
C ASN A 264 -21.71 -15.36 -10.27
N GLN A 265 -20.45 -15.65 -9.89
CA GLN A 265 -19.76 -14.96 -8.83
C GLN A 265 -18.25 -14.93 -9.09
N VAL A 266 -17.61 -13.82 -8.76
CA VAL A 266 -16.16 -13.67 -8.81
C VAL A 266 -15.60 -13.18 -7.48
N MET A 267 -14.31 -13.42 -7.23
CA MET A 267 -13.60 -12.86 -6.09
C MET A 267 -12.71 -11.70 -6.54
N VAL A 268 -12.72 -10.61 -5.79
CA VAL A 268 -11.88 -9.42 -6.02
C VAL A 268 -11.02 -9.16 -4.80
N CYS A 269 -9.71 -9.13 -4.99
CA CYS A 269 -8.74 -8.90 -3.93
C CYS A 269 -7.81 -7.74 -4.24
N ALA A 270 -7.28 -7.12 -3.18
CA ALA A 270 -6.15 -6.20 -3.26
C ALA A 270 -5.29 -6.31 -2.00
N GLN A 271 -4.11 -5.71 -2.03
CA GLN A 271 -3.21 -5.73 -0.88
C GLN A 271 -3.76 -4.91 0.30
N SER A 272 -4.33 -3.73 0.04
CA SER A 272 -4.83 -2.82 1.08
C SER A 272 -6.35 -2.76 1.14
N ASN A 273 -6.89 -2.43 2.32
CA ASN A 273 -8.33 -2.18 2.47
C ASN A 273 -8.80 -1.03 1.59
N THR A 274 -8.03 0.05 1.52
CA THR A 274 -8.37 1.21 0.69
C THR A 274 -8.53 0.85 -0.79
N ALA A 275 -7.65 -0.01 -1.34
CA ALA A 275 -7.77 -0.46 -2.72
C ALA A 275 -9.00 -1.36 -2.93
N VAL A 276 -9.28 -2.27 -1.98
CA VAL A 276 -10.49 -3.10 -2.03
C VAL A 276 -11.76 -2.26 -1.97
N ASP A 277 -11.80 -1.26 -1.08
CA ASP A 277 -12.98 -0.40 -0.92
C ASP A 277 -13.20 0.46 -2.17
N TRP A 278 -12.11 1.00 -2.74
CA TRP A 278 -12.18 1.82 -3.95
C TRP A 278 -12.76 1.04 -5.15
N ILE A 279 -12.26 -0.18 -5.40
CA ILE A 279 -12.80 -0.99 -6.49
C ILE A 279 -14.22 -1.46 -6.20
N SER A 280 -14.52 -1.80 -4.94
CA SER A 280 -15.86 -2.22 -4.51
C SER A 280 -16.88 -1.10 -4.68
N GLU A 281 -16.53 0.13 -4.34
CA GLU A 281 -17.37 1.31 -4.56
C GLU A 281 -17.71 1.48 -6.05
N LYS A 282 -16.71 1.36 -6.93
CA LYS A 282 -16.93 1.44 -8.39
C LYS A 282 -17.82 0.32 -8.93
N LEU A 283 -17.73 -0.88 -8.36
CA LEU A 283 -18.59 -2.00 -8.72
C LEU A 283 -20.04 -1.76 -8.24
N VAL A 284 -20.22 -1.23 -7.02
CA VAL A 284 -21.55 -0.84 -6.50
C VAL A 284 -22.16 0.28 -7.33
N ASP A 285 -21.39 1.30 -7.70
CA ASP A 285 -21.83 2.39 -8.60
C ASP A 285 -22.29 1.85 -9.97
N ARG A 286 -21.76 0.69 -10.41
CA ARG A 286 -22.17 -0.02 -11.63
C ARG A 286 -23.39 -0.93 -11.43
N GLY A 287 -23.97 -0.96 -10.22
CA GLY A 287 -25.12 -1.78 -9.87
C GLY A 287 -24.81 -3.24 -9.55
N ILE A 288 -23.55 -3.58 -9.25
CA ILE A 288 -23.15 -4.95 -8.92
C ILE A 288 -23.30 -5.18 -7.40
N HIS A 289 -23.90 -6.31 -7.04
CA HIS A 289 -24.01 -6.73 -5.64
C HIS A 289 -22.66 -7.21 -5.10
N VAL A 290 -22.05 -6.41 -4.23
CA VAL A 290 -20.75 -6.68 -3.61
C VAL A 290 -20.96 -7.13 -2.16
N LEU A 291 -20.29 -8.21 -1.75
CA LEU A 291 -20.14 -8.62 -0.36
C LEU A 291 -18.67 -8.36 0.06
N ARG A 292 -18.48 -7.38 0.94
CA ARG A 292 -17.17 -6.98 1.43
C ARG A 292 -16.79 -7.80 2.66
N ILE A 293 -15.84 -8.71 2.52
CA ILE A 293 -15.28 -9.48 3.64
C ILE A 293 -14.15 -8.68 4.26
N GLY A 294 -14.33 -8.30 5.49
CA GLY A 294 -13.39 -7.50 6.25
C GLY A 294 -14.13 -6.71 7.30
N ASN A 295 -13.40 -6.25 8.31
CA ASN A 295 -14.10 -5.59 9.41
C ASN A 295 -14.60 -4.20 9.02
N PRO A 296 -15.83 -3.85 9.42
CA PRO A 296 -16.52 -2.58 9.14
C PRO A 296 -15.71 -1.32 9.48
N THR A 297 -14.88 -1.35 10.52
CA THR A 297 -14.14 -0.15 10.95
C THR A 297 -12.94 0.21 10.08
N ARG A 298 -12.52 -0.68 9.16
CA ARG A 298 -11.49 -0.43 8.14
C ARG A 298 -12.05 -0.09 6.78
N VAL A 299 -13.35 -0.12 6.66
CA VAL A 299 -14.07 0.08 5.42
C VAL A 299 -14.57 1.53 5.39
N ASN A 300 -14.49 2.17 4.24
CA ASN A 300 -15.00 3.54 4.11
C ASN A 300 -16.53 3.59 4.34
N ASP A 301 -17.05 4.76 4.70
CA ASP A 301 -18.45 4.93 5.08
C ASP A 301 -19.44 4.45 4.01
N LYS A 302 -19.12 4.62 2.73
CA LYS A 302 -19.96 4.18 1.62
C LYS A 302 -20.07 2.66 1.53
N MET A 303 -18.98 1.96 1.83
CA MET A 303 -18.92 0.50 1.75
C MET A 303 -19.35 -0.20 3.04
N LEU A 304 -19.59 0.55 4.12
CA LEU A 304 -19.91 0.00 5.44
C LEU A 304 -21.12 -0.94 5.42
N SER A 305 -22.20 -0.55 4.74
CA SER A 305 -23.44 -1.33 4.60
C SER A 305 -23.28 -2.60 3.75
N PHE A 306 -22.21 -2.70 2.95
CA PHE A 306 -21.90 -3.84 2.10
C PHE A 306 -20.99 -4.85 2.79
N THR A 307 -20.55 -4.57 4.03
CA THR A 307 -19.73 -5.51 4.78
C THR A 307 -20.54 -6.72 5.23
N TYR A 308 -19.88 -7.89 5.22
CA TYR A 308 -20.47 -9.15 5.68
C TYR A 308 -21.10 -9.00 7.08
N GLU A 309 -20.40 -8.36 8.02
CA GLU A 309 -20.90 -8.18 9.40
C GLU A 309 -22.19 -7.37 9.44
N ARG A 310 -22.27 -6.25 8.72
CA ARG A 310 -23.47 -5.39 8.70
C ARG A 310 -24.63 -6.07 7.98
N ARG A 311 -24.37 -6.77 6.90
CA ARG A 311 -25.40 -7.55 6.20
C ARG A 311 -25.90 -8.72 7.03
N PHE A 312 -24.99 -9.39 7.74
CA PHE A 312 -25.33 -10.46 8.67
C PHE A 312 -26.23 -9.94 9.80
N GLU A 313 -25.93 -8.77 10.39
CA GLU A 313 -26.74 -8.12 11.43
C GLU A 313 -28.11 -7.67 10.94
N SER A 314 -28.21 -7.21 9.70
CA SER A 314 -29.47 -6.72 9.11
C SER A 314 -30.34 -7.82 8.52
N HIS A 315 -29.90 -9.09 8.56
CA HIS A 315 -30.69 -10.22 8.07
C HIS A 315 -31.95 -10.48 8.94
N PRO A 316 -33.11 -10.78 8.35
CA PRO A 316 -34.34 -11.02 9.11
C PRO A 316 -34.20 -12.06 10.23
N ASP A 317 -33.48 -13.15 9.98
CA ASP A 317 -33.31 -14.24 10.95
C ASP A 317 -32.25 -13.94 12.04
N TYR A 318 -31.54 -12.79 11.95
CA TYR A 318 -30.49 -12.45 12.92
C TYR A 318 -31.03 -12.23 14.33
N ALA A 319 -32.22 -11.65 14.48
CA ALA A 319 -32.83 -11.42 15.79
C ALA A 319 -33.11 -12.75 16.54
N GLU A 320 -33.58 -13.79 15.84
CA GLU A 320 -33.76 -15.13 16.40
C GLU A 320 -32.43 -15.75 16.80
N LEU A 321 -31.44 -15.69 15.90
CA LEU A 321 -30.11 -16.22 16.15
C LEU A 321 -29.44 -15.53 17.36
N TRP A 322 -29.56 -14.22 17.48
CA TRP A 322 -29.02 -13.46 18.61
C TRP A 322 -29.69 -13.87 19.94
N GLY A 323 -31.01 -14.03 19.95
CA GLY A 323 -31.77 -14.52 21.12
C GLY A 323 -31.29 -15.90 21.55
N ILE A 324 -31.10 -16.82 20.60
CA ILE A 324 -30.60 -18.18 20.87
C ILE A 324 -29.18 -18.13 21.43
N ARG A 325 -28.29 -17.36 20.84
CA ARG A 325 -26.88 -17.17 21.30
C ARG A 325 -26.85 -16.61 22.74
N LYS A 326 -27.74 -15.66 23.07
CA LYS A 326 -27.90 -15.12 24.42
C LYS A 326 -28.36 -16.21 25.40
N ALA A 327 -29.40 -16.99 25.05
CA ALA A 327 -29.88 -18.09 25.87
C ALA A 327 -28.81 -19.17 26.12
N ILE A 328 -27.99 -19.51 25.10
CA ILE A 328 -26.87 -20.44 25.24
C ILE A 328 -25.88 -19.93 26.29
N ARG A 329 -25.50 -18.64 26.23
CA ARG A 329 -24.55 -18.02 27.20
C ARG A 329 -25.10 -18.04 28.62
N GLU A 330 -26.38 -17.67 28.81
CA GLU A 330 -27.05 -17.69 30.11
C GLU A 330 -27.09 -19.09 30.72
N ILE A 331 -27.45 -20.09 29.91
CA ILE A 331 -27.49 -21.50 30.36
C ILE A 331 -26.08 -21.97 30.73
N GLN A 332 -25.07 -21.62 29.95
CA GLN A 332 -23.65 -22.00 30.21
C GLN A 332 -23.12 -21.39 31.50
N SER A 333 -23.40 -20.12 31.78
CA SER A 333 -22.97 -19.44 33.00
C SER A 333 -23.58 -20.10 34.26
N ASN A 334 -24.80 -20.60 34.17
CA ASN A 334 -25.54 -21.24 35.28
C ASN A 334 -25.28 -22.74 35.41
N LEU A 335 -24.63 -23.38 34.41
CA LEU A 335 -24.43 -24.83 34.39
C LEU A 335 -23.57 -25.35 35.54
N ARG A 336 -22.60 -24.54 35.99
CA ARG A 336 -21.66 -24.90 37.07
C ARG A 336 -22.35 -25.05 38.43
N ARG A 337 -23.55 -24.45 38.60
CA ARG A 337 -24.31 -24.42 39.88
C ARG A 337 -25.37 -25.49 39.99
N LYS A 338 -25.56 -26.36 38.97
CA LYS A 338 -26.66 -27.34 38.91
C LYS A 338 -26.25 -28.75 39.35
N SER A 339 -27.25 -29.52 39.85
CA SER A 339 -27.09 -30.93 40.23
C SER A 339 -26.85 -31.85 38.99
N HIS A 340 -26.45 -33.10 39.23
CA HIS A 340 -26.04 -34.00 38.13
C HIS A 340 -27.22 -34.35 37.20
N SER A 341 -28.43 -34.60 37.72
CA SER A 341 -29.63 -34.90 36.94
C SER A 341 -30.14 -33.72 36.12
N GLU A 342 -30.05 -32.51 36.69
CA GLU A 342 -30.38 -31.26 35.97
C GLU A 342 -29.39 -30.95 34.85
N LYS A 343 -28.13 -31.34 35.00
CA LYS A 343 -27.10 -31.14 33.96
C LYS A 343 -27.39 -31.90 32.68
N GLU A 344 -27.96 -33.06 32.74
CA GLU A 344 -28.33 -33.86 31.54
C GLU A 344 -29.43 -33.19 30.74
N THR A 345 -30.50 -32.78 31.38
CA THR A 345 -31.62 -32.05 30.76
C THR A 345 -31.13 -30.73 30.12
N VAL A 346 -30.26 -30.02 30.84
CA VAL A 346 -29.69 -28.76 30.35
C VAL A 346 -28.73 -28.99 29.17
N ARG A 347 -27.96 -30.08 29.17
CA ARG A 347 -27.12 -30.44 28.02
C ARG A 347 -27.93 -30.72 26.77
N ASN A 348 -29.04 -31.46 26.90
CA ASN A 348 -29.93 -31.75 25.79
C ASN A 348 -30.57 -30.45 25.24
N ARG A 349 -30.96 -29.51 26.12
CA ARG A 349 -31.47 -28.20 25.72
C ARG A 349 -30.37 -27.38 25.02
N LEU A 350 -29.17 -27.34 25.55
CA LEU A 350 -28.03 -26.68 24.92
C LEU A 350 -27.69 -27.23 23.55
N SER A 351 -27.75 -28.57 23.38
CA SER A 351 -27.50 -29.22 22.09
C SER A 351 -28.54 -28.78 21.04
N ARG A 352 -29.82 -28.72 21.39
CA ARG A 352 -30.88 -28.24 20.49
C ARG A 352 -30.72 -26.78 20.13
N LEU A 353 -30.40 -25.91 21.09
CA LEU A 353 -30.16 -24.49 20.84
C LEU A 353 -28.91 -24.25 19.95
N ARG A 354 -27.85 -25.01 20.18
CA ARG A 354 -26.65 -24.95 19.34
C ARG A 354 -26.94 -25.41 17.90
N PHE A 355 -27.69 -26.50 17.76
CA PHE A 355 -28.09 -26.97 16.44
C PHE A 355 -28.90 -25.91 15.69
N ARG A 356 -29.92 -25.30 16.34
CA ARG A 356 -30.71 -24.24 15.71
C ARG A 356 -29.91 -22.99 15.40
N ALA A 357 -28.97 -22.60 16.28
CA ALA A 357 -28.07 -21.48 16.01
C ALA A 357 -27.18 -21.74 14.78
N THR A 358 -26.62 -22.95 14.65
CA THR A 358 -25.80 -23.34 13.48
C THR A 358 -26.65 -23.35 12.20
N GLU A 359 -27.89 -23.88 12.27
CA GLU A 359 -28.82 -23.88 11.14
C GLU A 359 -29.09 -22.44 10.63
N LEU A 360 -29.41 -21.52 11.54
CA LEU A 360 -29.63 -20.11 11.19
C LEU A 360 -28.34 -19.42 10.68
N GLU A 361 -27.18 -19.69 11.27
CA GLU A 361 -25.91 -19.19 10.79
C GLU A 361 -25.64 -19.62 9.36
N VAL A 362 -25.78 -20.91 9.06
CA VAL A 362 -25.58 -21.46 7.71
C VAL A 362 -26.58 -20.87 6.72
N LYS A 363 -27.86 -20.71 7.14
CA LYS A 363 -28.90 -20.11 6.30
C LYS A 363 -28.52 -18.67 5.93
N ILE A 364 -28.21 -17.83 6.91
CA ILE A 364 -27.81 -16.43 6.70
C ILE A 364 -26.57 -16.35 5.80
N ASP A 365 -25.53 -17.15 6.09
CA ASP A 365 -24.32 -17.21 5.27
C ASP A 365 -24.62 -17.56 3.82
N THR A 366 -25.48 -18.57 3.60
CA THR A 366 -25.82 -19.02 2.26
C THR A 366 -26.56 -17.92 1.49
N GLU A 367 -27.57 -17.30 2.09
CA GLU A 367 -28.36 -16.25 1.45
C GLU A 367 -27.50 -15.02 1.11
N LEU A 368 -26.61 -14.58 2.02
CA LEU A 368 -25.69 -13.46 1.77
C LEU A 368 -24.72 -13.72 0.61
N PHE A 369 -24.21 -14.94 0.52
CA PHE A 369 -23.29 -15.30 -0.56
C PHE A 369 -24.01 -15.55 -1.89
N ASP A 370 -25.25 -16.06 -1.86
CA ASP A 370 -26.05 -16.28 -3.07
C ASP A 370 -26.50 -14.96 -3.70
N GLU A 371 -26.76 -13.93 -2.89
CA GLU A 371 -27.06 -12.58 -3.37
C GLU A 371 -25.82 -11.88 -3.97
N ALA A 372 -24.62 -12.20 -3.48
CA ALA A 372 -23.42 -11.51 -3.87
C ALA A 372 -22.94 -11.97 -5.26
N ARG A 373 -22.69 -11.01 -6.16
CA ARG A 373 -22.05 -11.27 -7.45
C ARG A 373 -20.52 -11.12 -7.36
N VAL A 374 -20.07 -10.28 -6.43
CA VAL A 374 -18.65 -10.06 -6.13
C VAL A 374 -18.41 -10.24 -4.66
N VAL A 375 -17.41 -11.07 -4.31
CA VAL A 375 -16.87 -11.19 -2.97
C VAL A 375 -15.53 -10.45 -2.93
N ALA A 376 -15.48 -9.35 -2.17
CA ALA A 376 -14.32 -8.46 -2.13
C ALA A 376 -13.61 -8.56 -0.78
N CYS A 377 -12.28 -8.75 -0.78
CA CYS A 377 -11.46 -8.82 0.44
C CYS A 377 -9.99 -8.44 0.18
N THR A 378 -9.21 -8.25 1.26
CA THR A 378 -7.75 -8.18 1.09
C THR A 378 -7.18 -9.57 0.79
N LEU A 379 -5.97 -9.65 0.21
CA LEU A 379 -5.32 -10.93 -0.08
C LEU A 379 -5.23 -11.83 1.16
N VAL A 380 -4.75 -11.31 2.29
CA VAL A 380 -4.72 -12.06 3.55
C VAL A 380 -6.13 -12.30 4.08
N GLY A 381 -7.05 -11.36 3.87
CA GLY A 381 -8.47 -11.48 4.22
C GLY A 381 -9.19 -12.62 3.50
N SER A 382 -8.68 -13.10 2.36
CA SER A 382 -9.22 -14.28 1.67
C SER A 382 -9.08 -15.58 2.46
N ALA A 383 -8.23 -15.61 3.50
CA ALA A 383 -8.15 -16.71 4.45
C ALA A 383 -9.23 -16.67 5.55
N ASN A 384 -10.13 -15.69 5.53
CA ASN A 384 -11.20 -15.60 6.52
C ASN A 384 -12.04 -16.88 6.58
N ARG A 385 -12.48 -17.24 7.79
CA ARG A 385 -13.27 -18.45 8.05
C ARG A 385 -14.55 -18.54 7.20
N VAL A 386 -15.20 -17.42 6.93
CA VAL A 386 -16.43 -17.39 6.11
C VAL A 386 -16.18 -17.78 4.64
N LEU A 387 -14.92 -17.72 4.19
CA LEU A 387 -14.48 -18.13 2.86
C LEU A 387 -13.87 -19.54 2.84
N THR A 388 -13.88 -20.27 3.97
CA THR A 388 -13.40 -21.65 4.02
C THR A 388 -14.33 -22.52 3.14
N ASN A 389 -13.74 -23.37 2.32
CA ASN A 389 -14.43 -24.25 1.36
C ASN A 389 -15.23 -23.53 0.25
N ARG A 390 -15.01 -22.24 0.02
CA ARG A 390 -15.56 -21.52 -1.13
C ARG A 390 -14.52 -21.40 -2.22
N ASN A 391 -14.91 -21.72 -3.44
CA ASN A 391 -14.09 -21.59 -4.64
C ASN A 391 -14.79 -20.68 -5.64
N PHE A 392 -13.99 -19.93 -6.40
CA PHE A 392 -14.44 -18.98 -7.38
C PHE A 392 -13.89 -19.34 -8.76
N THR A 393 -14.68 -19.15 -9.80
CA THR A 393 -14.18 -19.38 -11.17
C THR A 393 -13.08 -18.37 -11.50
N THR A 394 -13.26 -17.11 -11.15
CA THR A 394 -12.31 -16.04 -11.44
C THR A 394 -11.95 -15.23 -10.20
N LEU A 395 -10.64 -15.04 -10.01
CA LEU A 395 -10.06 -14.10 -9.05
C LEU A 395 -9.48 -12.91 -9.80
N PHE A 396 -9.86 -11.72 -9.38
CA PHE A 396 -9.23 -10.45 -9.77
C PHE A 396 -8.38 -9.94 -8.62
N ILE A 397 -7.13 -9.57 -8.90
CA ILE A 397 -6.22 -8.95 -7.92
C ILE A 397 -5.85 -7.57 -8.43
N ASP A 398 -6.35 -6.53 -7.79
CA ASP A 398 -5.92 -5.15 -8.05
C ASP A 398 -4.68 -4.78 -7.23
N GLU A 399 -3.87 -3.84 -7.75
CA GLU A 399 -2.58 -3.46 -7.18
C GLU A 399 -1.63 -4.66 -6.94
N ALA A 400 -1.66 -5.64 -7.86
CA ALA A 400 -0.89 -6.88 -7.76
C ALA A 400 0.63 -6.68 -7.71
N ALA A 401 1.12 -5.55 -8.23
CA ALA A 401 2.53 -5.17 -8.17
C ALA A 401 3.01 -4.75 -6.78
N GLN A 402 2.08 -4.49 -5.84
CA GLN A 402 2.39 -4.12 -4.46
C GLN A 402 2.28 -5.30 -3.49
N ALA A 403 1.85 -6.46 -3.97
CA ALA A 403 1.58 -7.63 -3.15
C ALA A 403 2.78 -8.59 -3.10
N LEU A 404 3.09 -9.08 -1.91
CA LEU A 404 3.98 -10.22 -1.78
C LEU A 404 3.43 -11.43 -2.55
N GLU A 405 4.28 -12.15 -3.25
CA GLU A 405 3.86 -13.36 -3.97
C GLU A 405 3.12 -14.35 -3.06
N ALA A 406 3.64 -14.55 -1.85
CA ALA A 406 3.02 -15.43 -0.85
C ALA A 406 1.57 -15.02 -0.50
N ALA A 407 1.28 -13.72 -0.43
CA ALA A 407 -0.07 -13.23 -0.18
C ALA A 407 -1.01 -13.50 -1.37
N CYS A 408 -0.52 -13.37 -2.61
CA CYS A 408 -1.30 -13.71 -3.80
C CYS A 408 -1.73 -15.20 -3.80
N TRP A 409 -0.84 -16.10 -3.36
CA TRP A 409 -1.14 -17.53 -3.33
C TRP A 409 -2.25 -17.91 -2.34
N ILE A 410 -2.53 -17.10 -1.31
CA ILE A 410 -3.69 -17.32 -0.41
C ILE A 410 -4.99 -17.25 -1.20
N ALA A 411 -5.16 -16.20 -2.00
CA ALA A 411 -6.36 -15.98 -2.82
C ALA A 411 -6.41 -16.92 -4.04
N ILE A 412 -5.27 -17.16 -4.70
CA ILE A 412 -5.16 -18.04 -5.87
C ILE A 412 -5.57 -19.47 -5.53
N GLY A 413 -5.30 -19.93 -4.30
CA GLY A 413 -5.75 -21.24 -3.81
C GLY A 413 -7.27 -21.45 -3.81
N LYS A 414 -8.06 -20.40 -4.05
CA LYS A 414 -9.52 -20.41 -4.08
C LYS A 414 -10.13 -20.15 -5.47
N ALA A 415 -9.32 -20.15 -6.53
CA ALA A 415 -9.78 -19.74 -7.85
C ALA A 415 -9.29 -20.67 -8.97
N ASP A 416 -10.07 -20.74 -10.05
CA ASP A 416 -9.71 -21.51 -11.24
C ASP A 416 -8.92 -20.69 -12.25
N ARG A 417 -9.09 -19.37 -12.29
CA ARG A 417 -8.27 -18.45 -13.11
C ARG A 417 -8.00 -17.14 -12.39
N VAL A 418 -6.95 -16.45 -12.81
CA VAL A 418 -6.42 -15.28 -12.12
C VAL A 418 -6.24 -14.12 -13.10
N ILE A 419 -6.83 -12.99 -12.77
CA ILE A 419 -6.64 -11.73 -13.48
C ILE A 419 -5.90 -10.78 -12.56
N LEU A 420 -4.73 -10.32 -12.98
CA LEU A 420 -3.89 -9.39 -12.22
C LEU A 420 -3.99 -7.99 -12.84
N ALA A 421 -4.14 -6.99 -12.01
CA ALA A 421 -4.05 -5.60 -12.44
C ALA A 421 -3.04 -4.86 -11.58
N GLY A 422 -2.22 -4.00 -12.18
CA GLY A 422 -1.19 -3.27 -11.46
C GLY A 422 -0.19 -2.61 -12.37
N ASP A 423 0.88 -2.13 -11.78
CA ASP A 423 2.01 -1.53 -12.50
C ASP A 423 3.33 -1.85 -11.77
N HIS A 424 4.11 -2.77 -12.33
CA HIS A 424 5.38 -3.21 -11.75
C HIS A 424 6.52 -2.17 -11.86
N HIS A 425 6.29 -1.07 -12.57
CA HIS A 425 7.18 0.10 -12.59
C HIS A 425 6.85 1.13 -11.51
N GLN A 426 5.82 0.86 -10.69
CA GLN A 426 5.53 1.59 -9.46
C GLN A 426 6.05 0.84 -8.23
N LEU A 427 5.64 1.27 -7.01
CA LEU A 427 6.19 0.72 -5.78
C LEU A 427 5.95 -0.78 -5.64
N PRO A 428 6.98 -1.55 -5.27
CA PRO A 428 6.87 -2.94 -4.88
C PRO A 428 6.33 -3.08 -3.45
N PRO A 429 6.10 -4.30 -2.96
CA PRO A 429 5.85 -4.53 -1.55
C PRO A 429 7.01 -4.02 -0.68
N THR A 430 6.68 -3.49 0.49
CA THR A 430 7.69 -3.01 1.44
C THR A 430 8.37 -4.18 2.12
N ILE A 431 9.68 -4.32 1.93
CA ILE A 431 10.53 -5.31 2.57
C ILE A 431 11.51 -4.60 3.50
N LYS A 432 11.58 -5.03 4.75
CA LYS A 432 12.47 -4.43 5.77
C LYS A 432 13.83 -5.11 5.84
N CYS A 433 13.87 -6.42 5.62
CA CYS A 433 15.11 -7.18 5.55
C CYS A 433 15.81 -6.95 4.20
N ILE A 434 16.97 -6.26 4.23
CA ILE A 434 17.74 -5.94 3.03
C ILE A 434 18.20 -7.19 2.30
N GLU A 435 18.54 -8.27 3.03
CA GLU A 435 18.94 -9.53 2.43
C GLU A 435 17.78 -10.21 1.69
N ALA A 436 16.58 -10.19 2.28
CA ALA A 436 15.39 -10.74 1.64
C ALA A 436 15.02 -9.95 0.38
N ALA A 437 15.09 -8.62 0.43
CA ALA A 437 14.87 -7.76 -0.74
C ALA A 437 15.89 -8.03 -1.85
N ARG A 438 17.19 -8.11 -1.53
CA ARG A 438 18.25 -8.45 -2.50
C ARG A 438 18.13 -9.86 -3.06
N GLY A 439 17.56 -10.78 -2.28
CA GLY A 439 17.23 -12.13 -2.70
C GLY A 439 16.06 -12.22 -3.67
N GLY A 440 15.28 -11.14 -3.85
CA GLY A 440 14.15 -11.05 -4.76
C GLY A 440 12.78 -11.25 -4.11
N LEU A 441 12.66 -11.03 -2.79
CA LEU A 441 11.34 -11.07 -2.12
C LEU A 441 10.41 -9.94 -2.61
N ASP A 442 10.97 -8.82 -3.07
CA ASP A 442 10.26 -7.70 -3.68
C ASP A 442 9.86 -7.93 -5.15
N HIS A 443 10.31 -9.04 -5.75
CA HIS A 443 9.97 -9.43 -7.11
C HIS A 443 8.61 -10.13 -7.14
N THR A 444 7.58 -9.36 -7.41
CA THR A 444 6.18 -9.79 -7.28
C THR A 444 5.76 -10.86 -8.29
N LEU A 445 4.70 -11.61 -7.97
CA LEU A 445 4.12 -12.60 -8.89
C LEU A 445 3.73 -11.96 -10.24
N MET A 446 3.14 -10.75 -10.20
CA MET A 446 2.79 -10.01 -11.42
C MET A 446 4.01 -9.74 -12.30
N GLN A 447 5.12 -9.30 -11.72
CA GLN A 447 6.36 -9.04 -12.45
C GLN A 447 6.93 -10.33 -13.04
N LYS A 448 6.96 -11.43 -12.26
CA LYS A 448 7.41 -12.74 -12.73
C LYS A 448 6.62 -13.22 -13.95
N ILE A 449 5.30 -13.06 -13.92
CA ILE A 449 4.44 -13.45 -15.05
C ILE A 449 4.69 -12.53 -16.24
N THR A 450 4.80 -11.21 -16.03
CA THR A 450 5.09 -10.25 -17.09
C THR A 450 6.40 -10.58 -17.82
N ASP A 451 7.44 -10.96 -17.07
CA ASP A 451 8.75 -11.31 -17.63
C ASP A 451 8.74 -12.67 -18.39
N ARG A 452 7.97 -13.65 -17.87
CA ARG A 452 7.96 -15.02 -18.40
C ARG A 452 6.89 -15.26 -19.46
N LYS A 453 5.80 -14.48 -19.45
CA LYS A 453 4.61 -14.64 -20.29
C LYS A 453 4.09 -13.30 -20.82
N PRO A 454 4.88 -12.56 -21.59
CA PRO A 454 4.48 -11.25 -22.10
C PRO A 454 3.19 -11.32 -22.95
N GLU A 455 2.86 -12.47 -23.52
CA GLU A 455 1.62 -12.70 -24.27
C GLU A 455 0.35 -12.62 -23.42
N THR A 456 0.48 -12.65 -22.09
CA THR A 456 -0.67 -12.52 -21.15
C THR A 456 -0.91 -11.09 -20.72
N VAL A 457 -0.07 -10.15 -21.13
CA VAL A 457 -0.06 -8.76 -20.67
C VAL A 457 -0.73 -7.84 -21.69
N SER A 458 -1.67 -7.03 -21.21
CA SER A 458 -2.27 -5.93 -21.96
C SER A 458 -1.85 -4.61 -21.34
N LEU A 459 -1.07 -3.80 -22.07
CA LEU A 459 -0.64 -2.47 -21.62
C LEU A 459 -1.70 -1.43 -21.96
N LEU A 460 -2.18 -0.69 -20.96
CA LEU A 460 -3.01 0.50 -21.18
C LEU A 460 -2.12 1.66 -21.59
N LYS A 461 -2.43 2.28 -22.75
CA LYS A 461 -1.52 3.24 -23.40
C LYS A 461 -1.96 4.70 -23.24
N THR A 462 -3.26 4.96 -23.17
CA THR A 462 -3.78 6.33 -23.06
C THR A 462 -3.95 6.73 -21.62
N GLN A 463 -3.27 7.81 -21.20
CA GLN A 463 -3.39 8.35 -19.85
C GLN A 463 -4.22 9.65 -19.83
N TYR A 464 -4.98 9.85 -18.74
CA TYR A 464 -5.97 10.93 -18.52
C TYR A 464 -5.64 11.81 -17.31
N ARG A 465 -4.40 11.75 -16.81
CA ARG A 465 -3.98 12.45 -15.60
C ARG A 465 -3.07 13.64 -15.90
N MET A 466 -1.96 13.38 -16.53
CA MET A 466 -0.82 14.27 -16.58
C MET A 466 -0.82 15.14 -17.85
N ASN A 467 -0.33 16.38 -17.70
CA ASN A 467 0.18 17.14 -18.85
C ASN A 467 1.24 16.31 -19.58
N GLU A 468 1.29 16.42 -20.92
CA GLU A 468 2.18 15.64 -21.75
C GLU A 468 3.66 15.82 -21.40
N SER A 469 4.07 17.06 -21.08
CA SER A 469 5.47 17.33 -20.68
C SER A 469 5.88 16.62 -19.38
N ILE A 470 4.92 16.34 -18.47
CA ILE A 470 5.18 15.56 -17.25
C ILE A 470 5.26 14.07 -17.60
N MET A 471 4.36 13.58 -18.46
CA MET A 471 4.22 12.17 -18.79
C MET A 471 5.35 11.64 -19.67
N ARG A 472 5.89 12.45 -20.58
CA ARG A 472 6.81 12.00 -21.64
C ARG A 472 8.09 11.36 -21.12
N PHE A 473 8.69 11.90 -20.04
CA PHE A 473 9.89 11.31 -19.45
C PHE A 473 9.60 9.93 -18.80
N PRO A 474 8.59 9.76 -17.90
CA PRO A 474 8.17 8.43 -17.43
C PRO A 474 7.84 7.45 -18.57
N SER A 475 7.14 7.90 -19.62
CA SER A 475 6.82 7.07 -20.78
C SER A 475 8.07 6.49 -21.42
N ARG A 476 9.04 7.36 -21.73
CA ARG A 476 10.31 6.95 -22.35
C ARG A 476 11.14 6.03 -21.46
N TRP A 477 11.23 6.32 -20.16
CA TRP A 477 12.11 5.58 -19.27
C TRP A 477 11.53 4.24 -18.83
N PHE A 478 10.22 4.20 -18.46
CA PHE A 478 9.61 3.03 -17.85
C PHE A 478 8.71 2.23 -18.78
N TYR A 479 8.08 2.90 -19.78
CA TYR A 479 7.01 2.30 -20.60
C TYR A 479 7.33 2.27 -22.09
N ARG A 480 8.61 2.24 -22.47
CA ARG A 480 9.10 2.11 -23.85
C ARG A 480 8.54 3.14 -24.82
N ASP A 481 8.22 4.32 -24.32
CA ASP A 481 7.57 5.43 -25.06
C ASP A 481 6.20 5.07 -25.66
N GLU A 482 5.49 4.11 -25.03
CA GLU A 482 4.18 3.66 -25.51
C GLU A 482 2.99 4.45 -24.94
N LEU A 483 3.22 5.32 -23.92
CA LEU A 483 2.14 6.10 -23.33
C LEU A 483 1.83 7.33 -24.18
N GLN A 484 0.53 7.64 -24.24
CA GLN A 484 -0.01 8.78 -24.96
C GLN A 484 -0.96 9.55 -24.05
N SER A 485 -0.89 10.89 -24.07
CA SER A 485 -1.83 11.73 -23.34
C SER A 485 -3.14 11.84 -24.12
N ALA A 486 -4.26 11.67 -23.40
CA ALA A 486 -5.56 11.98 -23.97
C ALA A 486 -5.63 13.49 -24.33
N PRO A 487 -6.38 13.87 -25.39
CA PRO A 487 -6.42 15.23 -25.89
C PRO A 487 -6.78 16.27 -24.80
N GLU A 488 -7.70 15.92 -23.91
CA GLU A 488 -8.23 16.80 -22.85
C GLU A 488 -7.21 17.12 -21.74
N VAL A 489 -6.17 16.31 -21.57
CA VAL A 489 -5.14 16.53 -20.54
C VAL A 489 -3.79 16.92 -21.14
N LYS A 490 -3.64 16.78 -22.44
CA LYS A 490 -2.36 16.94 -23.14
C LYS A 490 -1.66 18.27 -22.82
N HIS A 491 -2.43 19.35 -22.82
CA HIS A 491 -1.94 20.73 -22.65
C HIS A 491 -2.50 21.43 -21.41
N ARG A 492 -3.12 20.67 -20.47
CA ARG A 492 -3.70 21.33 -19.32
C ARG A 492 -2.63 21.93 -18.42
N GLY A 493 -2.89 23.13 -17.91
CA GLY A 493 -2.02 23.88 -17.04
C GLY A 493 -2.83 24.79 -16.13
N ILE A 494 -2.17 25.41 -15.13
CA ILE A 494 -2.81 26.32 -14.17
C ILE A 494 -2.75 27.77 -14.68
N LEU A 495 -1.61 28.17 -15.22
CA LEU A 495 -1.37 29.50 -15.73
C LEU A 495 -1.01 29.44 -17.20
N GLU A 496 -1.45 30.42 -17.98
CA GLU A 496 -0.97 30.60 -19.34
C GLU A 496 0.55 30.83 -19.35
N PHE A 497 1.24 30.24 -20.28
CA PHE A 497 2.70 30.32 -20.43
C PHE A 497 3.52 29.81 -19.25
N ASP A 498 2.90 29.05 -18.30
CA ASP A 498 3.65 28.43 -17.21
C ASP A 498 4.21 27.07 -17.67
N THR A 499 5.50 26.85 -17.43
CA THR A 499 6.19 25.64 -17.83
C THR A 499 5.75 24.47 -16.95
N PRO A 500 5.20 23.36 -17.48
CA PRO A 500 4.67 22.26 -16.66
C PRO A 500 5.71 21.55 -15.79
N VAL A 501 6.99 21.51 -16.21
CA VAL A 501 8.06 20.83 -15.48
C VAL A 501 9.21 21.78 -15.20
N VAL A 502 9.60 21.89 -13.92
CA VAL A 502 10.66 22.78 -13.47
C VAL A 502 11.64 22.03 -12.56
N TRP A 503 12.93 22.26 -12.77
CA TRP A 503 13.97 21.86 -11.81
C TRP A 503 14.54 23.11 -11.14
N LEU A 504 14.50 23.16 -9.82
CA LEU A 504 15.17 24.16 -9.01
C LEU A 504 16.51 23.58 -8.58
N ASP A 505 17.59 24.03 -9.24
CA ASP A 505 18.94 23.54 -8.96
C ASP A 505 19.53 24.27 -7.76
N THR A 506 19.93 23.51 -6.77
CA THR A 506 20.52 24.03 -5.53
C THR A 506 22.04 23.93 -5.48
N ALA A 507 22.70 23.66 -6.62
CA ALA A 507 24.15 23.47 -6.73
C ALA A 507 24.97 24.60 -6.08
N ASP A 508 24.61 25.86 -6.38
CA ASP A 508 25.32 27.03 -5.90
C ASP A 508 24.91 27.49 -4.49
N CYS A 509 23.92 26.80 -3.88
CA CYS A 509 23.41 27.18 -2.56
C CYS A 509 24.21 26.61 -1.40
N HIS A 510 25.08 25.62 -1.63
CA HIS A 510 25.85 24.92 -0.59
C HIS A 510 24.94 24.31 0.51
N PHE A 511 23.76 23.83 0.12
CA PHE A 511 22.85 23.17 1.06
C PHE A 511 23.41 21.81 1.48
N GLU A 512 23.44 21.57 2.79
CA GLU A 512 23.98 20.32 3.34
C GLU A 512 22.88 19.36 3.78
N GLU A 513 23.08 18.06 3.49
CA GLU A 513 22.24 17.00 4.00
C GLU A 513 22.73 16.54 5.38
N ASP A 514 21.84 16.56 6.38
CA ASP A 514 22.11 16.06 7.73
C ASP A 514 21.54 14.65 7.91
N GLN A 515 22.23 13.83 8.71
CA GLN A 515 21.68 12.56 9.21
C GLN A 515 21.30 12.74 10.68
N LEU A 516 20.06 12.46 11.01
CA LEU A 516 19.61 12.47 12.40
C LEU A 516 20.26 11.32 13.18
N THR A 517 20.80 11.64 14.36
CA THR A 517 21.54 10.71 15.23
C THR A 517 20.74 9.47 15.63
N ASP A 518 19.41 9.58 15.71
CA ASP A 518 18.53 8.50 16.17
C ASP A 518 17.87 7.71 15.03
N SER A 519 18.13 8.06 13.76
CA SER A 519 17.51 7.39 12.62
C SER A 519 18.42 7.39 11.38
N MET A 520 18.20 6.42 10.48
CA MET A 520 18.82 6.39 9.15
C MET A 520 18.23 7.46 8.21
N SER A 521 17.27 8.27 8.68
CA SER A 521 16.58 9.28 7.89
C SER A 521 17.46 10.53 7.71
N ARG A 522 17.37 11.13 6.54
CA ARG A 522 18.11 12.34 6.19
C ARG A 522 17.19 13.55 6.10
N ILE A 523 17.78 14.72 6.31
CA ILE A 523 17.10 15.99 6.25
C ILE A 523 18.01 17.01 5.56
N ASN A 524 17.43 17.91 4.77
CA ASN A 524 18.05 19.11 4.23
C ASN A 524 17.11 20.28 4.55
N LYS A 525 17.45 21.01 5.61
CA LYS A 525 16.56 22.07 6.16
C LYS A 525 16.42 23.25 5.21
N ASP A 526 17.50 23.58 4.51
CA ASP A 526 17.53 24.71 3.60
C ASP A 526 16.72 24.40 2.34
N GLU A 527 16.84 23.19 1.79
CA GLU A 527 15.99 22.73 0.68
C GLU A 527 14.51 22.69 1.08
N ALA A 528 14.17 22.27 2.32
CA ALA A 528 12.80 22.31 2.82
C ALA A 528 12.26 23.74 2.93
N THR A 529 13.10 24.69 3.39
CA THR A 529 12.74 26.10 3.49
C THR A 529 12.53 26.72 2.10
N LEU A 530 13.41 26.40 1.15
CA LEU A 530 13.26 26.79 -0.25
C LEU A 530 11.97 26.24 -0.85
N LEU A 531 11.66 24.97 -0.63
CA LEU A 531 10.43 24.33 -1.12
C LEU A 531 9.18 25.05 -0.60
N VAL A 532 9.12 25.36 0.70
CA VAL A 532 7.98 26.05 1.31
C VAL A 532 7.85 27.49 0.82
N SER A 533 8.98 28.20 0.65
CA SER A 533 8.96 29.56 0.09
C SER A 533 8.53 29.58 -1.39
N THR A 534 8.96 28.57 -2.16
CA THR A 534 8.55 28.39 -3.56
C THR A 534 7.06 28.11 -3.67
N LEU A 535 6.52 27.25 -2.80
CA LEU A 535 5.08 27.02 -2.72
C LEU A 535 4.31 28.31 -2.44
N GLN A 536 4.77 29.11 -1.48
CA GLN A 536 4.13 30.38 -1.14
C GLN A 536 4.11 31.34 -2.35
N LYS A 537 5.28 31.52 -3.00
CA LYS A 537 5.39 32.36 -4.19
C LYS A 537 4.51 31.86 -5.34
N TYR A 538 4.38 30.55 -5.49
CA TYR A 538 3.56 29.97 -6.55
C TYR A 538 2.07 30.16 -6.28
N ILE A 539 1.61 30.02 -5.03
CA ILE A 539 0.23 30.36 -4.62
C ILE A 539 -0.06 31.84 -4.87
N GLU A 540 0.89 32.74 -4.56
CA GLU A 540 0.76 34.17 -4.83
C GLU A 540 0.72 34.46 -6.33
N LYS A 541 1.51 33.76 -7.15
CA LYS A 541 1.52 33.87 -8.61
C LYS A 541 0.19 33.41 -9.24
N ILE A 542 -0.43 32.35 -8.72
CA ILE A 542 -1.75 31.87 -9.17
C ILE A 542 -2.86 32.88 -8.76
N GLY A 543 -2.69 33.48 -7.60
CA GLY A 543 -3.70 34.27 -6.92
C GLY A 543 -4.42 33.48 -5.82
N LYS A 544 -4.40 34.02 -4.60
CA LYS A 544 -4.91 33.33 -3.40
C LYS A 544 -6.39 32.96 -3.50
N GLU A 545 -7.20 33.88 -4.05
CA GLU A 545 -8.64 33.66 -4.26
C GLU A 545 -8.86 32.52 -5.27
N ARG A 546 -8.18 32.57 -6.41
CA ARG A 546 -8.30 31.56 -7.44
C ARG A 546 -7.92 30.15 -6.95
N VAL A 547 -6.88 30.02 -6.10
CA VAL A 547 -6.49 28.74 -5.51
C VAL A 547 -7.63 28.15 -4.67
N LEU A 548 -8.36 28.98 -3.92
CA LEU A 548 -9.48 28.54 -3.09
C LEU A 548 -10.72 28.23 -3.92
N ASP A 549 -11.06 29.09 -4.89
CA ASP A 549 -12.26 28.95 -5.73
C ASP A 549 -12.19 27.72 -6.64
N GLU A 550 -11.03 27.50 -7.29
CA GLU A 550 -10.80 26.35 -8.16
C GLU A 550 -10.34 25.11 -7.38
N SER A 551 -10.14 25.23 -6.04
CA SER A 551 -9.65 24.15 -5.17
C SER A 551 -8.35 23.51 -5.67
N ILE A 552 -7.41 24.33 -6.18
CA ILE A 552 -6.12 23.85 -6.69
C ILE A 552 -5.34 23.22 -5.54
N ASP A 553 -5.00 21.94 -5.69
CA ASP A 553 -4.37 21.16 -4.66
C ASP A 553 -2.86 20.93 -4.88
N PHE A 554 -2.13 20.88 -3.77
CA PHE A 554 -0.67 20.81 -3.75
C PHE A 554 -0.20 19.56 -3.02
N GLY A 555 0.76 18.85 -3.62
CA GLY A 555 1.45 17.72 -3.02
C GLY A 555 2.93 18.04 -2.83
N LEU A 556 3.40 17.94 -1.60
CA LEU A 556 4.84 18.05 -1.27
C LEU A 556 5.36 16.67 -0.92
N ILE A 557 6.33 16.20 -1.70
CA ILE A 557 6.84 14.84 -1.62
C ILE A 557 8.32 14.84 -1.27
N SER A 558 8.73 13.99 -0.35
CA SER A 558 10.14 13.68 -0.13
C SER A 558 10.33 12.19 0.15
N PRO A 559 11.46 11.58 -0.23
CA PRO A 559 11.75 10.18 0.07
C PRO A 559 12.04 9.93 1.56
N TYR A 560 12.29 10.98 2.36
CA TYR A 560 12.71 10.88 3.76
C TYR A 560 11.65 11.38 4.74
N LYS A 561 11.28 10.54 5.70
CA LYS A 561 10.25 10.85 6.71
C LYS A 561 10.60 12.11 7.53
N SER A 562 11.88 12.27 7.89
CA SER A 562 12.33 13.46 8.65
C SER A 562 12.15 14.76 7.87
N GLN A 563 12.43 14.75 6.56
CA GLN A 563 12.18 15.89 5.68
C GLN A 563 10.69 16.24 5.63
N VAL A 564 9.84 15.23 5.48
CA VAL A 564 8.37 15.40 5.49
C VAL A 564 7.89 16.03 6.79
N GLN A 565 8.36 15.54 7.95
CA GLN A 565 8.00 16.10 9.26
C GLN A 565 8.46 17.55 9.39
N TYR A 566 9.65 17.87 8.94
CA TYR A 566 10.18 19.23 8.98
C TYR A 566 9.37 20.18 8.09
N ILE A 567 9.04 19.77 6.85
CA ILE A 567 8.19 20.55 5.93
C ILE A 567 6.80 20.78 6.56
N ARG A 568 6.19 19.76 7.15
CA ARG A 568 4.91 19.91 7.89
C ARG A 568 5.00 20.95 9.00
N GLY A 569 6.11 20.91 9.77
CA GLY A 569 6.38 21.90 10.81
C GLY A 569 6.49 23.33 10.28
N LEU A 570 7.14 23.53 9.14
CA LEU A 570 7.25 24.85 8.49
C LEU A 570 5.88 25.37 8.03
N ILE A 571 5.07 24.52 7.38
CA ILE A 571 3.72 24.88 6.92
C ILE A 571 2.79 25.19 8.11
N LYS A 572 2.85 24.40 9.20
CA LYS A 572 2.04 24.61 10.39
C LYS A 572 2.34 25.95 11.08
N ARG A 573 3.62 26.33 11.13
CA ARG A 573 4.08 27.60 11.76
C ARG A 573 3.82 28.84 10.89
N ASN A 574 3.79 28.68 9.57
CA ASN A 574 3.56 29.81 8.66
C ASN A 574 2.05 30.12 8.53
N VAL A 575 1.67 31.31 9.02
CA VAL A 575 0.27 31.79 9.04
C VAL A 575 -0.30 31.95 7.62
N SER A 576 0.54 32.26 6.62
CA SER A 576 0.10 32.47 5.22
C SER A 576 -0.56 31.21 4.63
N PHE A 577 -0.23 30.02 5.13
CA PHE A 577 -0.84 28.77 4.67
C PHE A 577 -2.12 28.38 5.40
N LYS A 578 -2.56 29.12 6.42
CA LYS A 578 -3.77 28.80 7.20
C LYS A 578 -5.01 28.54 6.33
N PRO A 579 -5.34 29.37 5.31
CA PRO A 579 -6.47 29.15 4.42
C PRO A 579 -6.32 27.92 3.53
N PHE A 580 -5.08 27.56 3.16
CA PHE A 580 -4.76 26.54 2.15
C PHE A 580 -4.45 25.17 2.74
N ARG A 581 -4.43 25.01 4.08
CA ARG A 581 -3.99 23.75 4.74
C ARG A 581 -4.73 22.51 4.25
N ARG A 582 -6.00 22.63 3.89
CA ARG A 582 -6.80 21.51 3.36
C ARG A 582 -6.40 21.11 1.93
N LEU A 583 -5.80 22.04 1.19
CA LEU A 583 -5.35 21.85 -0.19
C LEU A 583 -3.87 21.40 -0.26
N ILE A 584 -3.14 21.45 0.85
CA ILE A 584 -1.72 21.11 0.90
C ILE A 584 -1.55 19.74 1.60
N THR A 585 -1.01 18.79 0.88
CA THR A 585 -0.67 17.46 1.41
C THR A 585 0.84 17.29 1.41
N VAL A 586 1.42 16.90 2.56
CA VAL A 586 2.87 16.63 2.68
C VAL A 586 3.06 15.18 3.08
N HIS A 587 3.75 14.39 2.27
CA HIS A 587 3.92 12.97 2.56
C HIS A 587 5.21 12.39 1.95
N THR A 588 5.58 11.19 2.39
CA THR A 588 6.60 10.40 1.69
C THR A 588 6.05 9.91 0.35
N VAL A 589 6.94 9.46 -0.54
CA VAL A 589 6.53 8.88 -1.84
C VAL A 589 5.51 7.75 -1.64
N ASP A 590 5.78 6.85 -0.67
CA ASP A 590 4.91 5.71 -0.36
C ASP A 590 3.51 6.17 0.10
N GLY A 591 3.44 7.25 0.89
CA GLY A 591 2.17 7.80 1.35
C GLY A 591 1.38 8.58 0.29
N PHE A 592 2.00 8.93 -0.85
CA PHE A 592 1.34 9.52 -2.00
C PHE A 592 0.83 8.48 -3.01
N GLN A 593 1.09 7.20 -2.79
CA GLN A 593 0.64 6.17 -3.70
C GLN A 593 -0.89 6.15 -3.83
N GLY A 594 -1.40 6.02 -5.06
CA GLY A 594 -2.83 6.09 -5.35
C GLY A 594 -3.43 7.51 -5.37
N GLN A 595 -2.70 8.53 -4.92
CA GLN A 595 -3.16 9.92 -4.92
C GLN A 595 -2.63 10.68 -6.13
N GLU A 596 -3.20 11.85 -6.39
CA GLU A 596 -2.75 12.81 -7.42
C GLU A 596 -3.05 14.23 -6.96
N ARG A 597 -2.30 15.21 -7.46
CA ARG A 597 -2.49 16.64 -7.16
C ARG A 597 -2.25 17.46 -8.41
N ASP A 598 -2.84 18.66 -8.45
CA ASP A 598 -2.63 19.59 -9.54
C ASP A 598 -1.17 20.02 -9.63
N VAL A 599 -0.57 20.30 -8.48
CA VAL A 599 0.83 20.70 -8.34
C VAL A 599 1.57 19.70 -7.46
N ILE A 600 2.65 19.14 -7.94
CA ILE A 600 3.59 18.33 -7.15
C ILE A 600 4.94 19.05 -7.04
N MET A 601 5.44 19.12 -5.82
CA MET A 601 6.78 19.60 -5.53
C MET A 601 7.57 18.50 -4.82
N ILE A 602 8.74 18.15 -5.34
CA ILE A 602 9.57 17.05 -4.84
C ILE A 602 10.85 17.63 -4.24
N SER A 603 11.12 17.33 -2.97
CA SER A 603 12.40 17.59 -2.30
C SER A 603 13.25 16.33 -2.31
N LEU A 604 14.38 16.34 -3.01
CA LEU A 604 15.25 15.17 -3.18
C LEU A 604 16.24 14.99 -2.03
N VAL A 605 16.50 16.07 -1.27
CA VAL A 605 17.30 16.09 -0.02
C VAL A 605 18.81 15.86 -0.22
N ARG A 606 19.18 15.02 -1.18
CA ARG A 606 20.56 14.56 -1.35
C ARG A 606 21.47 15.65 -1.94
N ALA A 607 22.46 16.04 -1.15
CA ALA A 607 23.51 16.97 -1.52
C ALA A 607 24.83 16.53 -0.85
N ASN A 608 25.75 15.94 -1.60
CA ASN A 608 27.02 15.44 -1.09
C ASN A 608 28.07 15.23 -2.19
N ASP A 609 29.35 15.44 -1.87
CA ASP A 609 30.47 15.32 -2.82
C ASP A 609 30.68 13.91 -3.39
N LYS A 610 30.14 12.88 -2.73
CA LYS A 610 30.32 11.48 -3.11
C LYS A 610 29.31 10.98 -4.15
N GLY A 611 28.33 11.80 -4.55
CA GLY A 611 27.25 11.41 -5.47
C GLY A 611 26.39 10.26 -4.94
N ARG A 612 26.28 10.13 -3.62
CA ARG A 612 25.47 9.05 -3.02
C ARG A 612 24.02 9.46 -2.98
N ILE A 613 23.17 8.74 -3.71
CA ILE A 613 21.74 9.03 -3.82
C ILE A 613 20.84 8.25 -2.84
N GLY A 614 21.36 7.19 -2.20
CA GLY A 614 20.61 6.44 -1.18
C GLY A 614 19.27 5.87 -1.68
N PHE A 615 18.16 6.19 -0.99
CA PHE A 615 16.82 5.73 -1.35
C PHE A 615 16.32 6.17 -2.73
N LEU A 616 16.91 7.21 -3.29
CA LEU A 616 16.64 7.67 -4.67
C LEU A 616 17.14 6.69 -5.74
N GLY A 617 17.91 5.66 -5.36
CA GLY A 617 18.33 4.56 -6.24
C GLY A 617 17.19 3.62 -6.64
N ASP A 618 16.09 3.57 -5.90
CA ASP A 618 14.87 2.88 -6.35
C ASP A 618 14.04 3.81 -7.25
N LEU A 619 14.27 3.68 -8.56
CA LEU A 619 13.67 4.55 -9.57
C LEU A 619 12.13 4.42 -9.65
N ARG A 620 11.55 3.32 -9.16
CA ARG A 620 10.09 3.14 -9.07
C ARG A 620 9.48 4.22 -8.17
N ARG A 621 10.20 4.65 -7.11
CA ARG A 621 9.78 5.79 -6.27
C ARG A 621 9.73 7.09 -7.04
N MET A 622 10.72 7.35 -7.88
CA MET A 622 10.70 8.56 -8.71
C MET A 622 9.59 8.51 -9.76
N ASN A 623 9.34 7.34 -10.37
CA ASN A 623 8.19 7.16 -11.25
C ASN A 623 6.88 7.53 -10.55
N VAL A 624 6.68 7.01 -9.33
CA VAL A 624 5.50 7.35 -8.53
C VAL A 624 5.45 8.85 -8.22
N ALA A 625 6.53 9.45 -7.73
CA ALA A 625 6.56 10.86 -7.34
C ALA A 625 6.23 11.80 -8.52
N ILE A 626 6.88 11.61 -9.67
CA ILE A 626 6.66 12.40 -10.89
C ILE A 626 5.22 12.27 -11.38
N THR A 627 4.70 11.06 -11.42
CA THR A 627 3.37 10.74 -11.99
C THR A 627 2.19 11.07 -11.07
N ARG A 628 2.45 11.72 -9.91
CA ARG A 628 1.38 12.28 -9.05
C ARG A 628 0.90 13.64 -9.55
N ALA A 629 1.69 14.34 -10.36
CA ALA A 629 1.37 15.67 -10.86
C ALA A 629 0.36 15.61 -12.02
N ARG A 630 -0.67 16.43 -11.94
CA ARG A 630 -1.63 16.62 -13.03
C ARG A 630 -1.19 17.73 -13.99
N MET A 631 -0.82 18.89 -13.48
CA MET A 631 -0.58 20.10 -14.27
C MET A 631 0.80 20.71 -14.08
N LYS A 632 1.40 20.59 -12.89
CA LYS A 632 2.70 21.19 -12.58
C LYS A 632 3.55 20.27 -11.75
N LEU A 633 4.80 20.11 -12.15
CA LEU A 633 5.84 19.37 -11.43
C LEU A 633 7.04 20.28 -11.18
N MET A 634 7.44 20.43 -9.91
CA MET A 634 8.66 21.12 -9.50
C MET A 634 9.55 20.13 -8.75
N ILE A 635 10.81 20.03 -9.16
CA ILE A 635 11.81 19.16 -8.51
C ILE A 635 12.89 20.06 -7.92
N LEU A 636 13.20 19.88 -6.64
CA LEU A 636 14.28 20.57 -5.95
C LEU A 636 15.41 19.56 -5.66
N GLY A 637 16.63 19.93 -5.99
CA GLY A 637 17.77 19.06 -5.69
C GLY A 637 19.09 19.55 -6.27
N ASP A 638 20.16 19.06 -5.67
CA ASP A 638 21.54 19.35 -6.04
C ASP A 638 21.96 18.56 -7.30
N ALA A 639 22.01 19.24 -8.45
CA ALA A 639 22.33 18.59 -9.72
C ALA A 639 23.70 17.89 -9.72
N PRO A 640 24.80 18.46 -9.15
CA PRO A 640 26.11 17.81 -9.11
C PRO A 640 26.12 16.46 -8.37
N THR A 641 25.32 16.31 -7.32
CA THR A 641 25.14 15.02 -6.63
C THR A 641 24.33 14.05 -7.45
N LEU A 642 23.18 14.51 -7.97
CA LEU A 642 22.13 13.64 -8.52
C LEU A 642 22.46 13.17 -9.94
N THR A 643 23.01 14.05 -10.79
CA THR A 643 23.29 13.76 -12.20
C THR A 643 24.47 12.78 -12.41
N ARG A 644 25.16 12.38 -11.34
CA ARG A 644 26.10 11.24 -11.40
C ARG A 644 25.37 9.92 -11.66
N HIS A 645 24.08 9.85 -11.35
CA HIS A 645 23.25 8.71 -11.69
C HIS A 645 22.54 8.94 -13.03
N VAL A 646 22.61 7.98 -13.97
CA VAL A 646 22.14 8.11 -15.35
C VAL A 646 20.69 8.57 -15.43
N PHE A 647 19.79 8.02 -14.61
CA PHE A 647 18.38 8.42 -14.58
C PHE A 647 18.19 9.91 -14.29
N TYR A 648 18.85 10.42 -13.24
CA TYR A 648 18.71 11.84 -12.85
C TYR A 648 19.41 12.77 -13.84
N LYS A 649 20.47 12.30 -14.48
CA LYS A 649 21.11 13.04 -15.57
C LYS A 649 20.14 13.19 -16.75
N GLU A 650 19.54 12.11 -17.22
CA GLU A 650 18.58 12.16 -18.32
C GLU A 650 17.31 12.94 -17.95
N LEU A 651 16.83 12.85 -16.70
CA LEU A 651 15.71 13.65 -16.22
C LEU A 651 16.04 15.15 -16.21
N TYR A 652 17.22 15.51 -15.73
CA TYR A 652 17.70 16.91 -15.71
C TYR A 652 17.83 17.46 -17.13
N GLU A 653 18.45 16.70 -18.04
CA GLU A 653 18.59 17.07 -19.45
C GLU A 653 17.24 17.19 -20.13
N TYR A 654 16.31 16.25 -19.89
CA TYR A 654 14.94 16.33 -20.38
C TYR A 654 14.24 17.61 -19.91
N ILE A 655 14.36 17.97 -18.63
CA ILE A 655 13.74 19.18 -18.08
C ILE A 655 14.38 20.43 -18.68
N ARG A 656 15.69 20.44 -18.91
CA ARG A 656 16.39 21.55 -19.56
C ARG A 656 15.91 21.77 -21.01
N GLU A 657 15.58 20.70 -21.72
CA GLU A 657 15.14 20.76 -23.11
C GLU A 657 13.62 21.04 -23.27
N ASN A 658 12.78 20.47 -22.40
CA ASN A 658 11.32 20.47 -22.52
C ASN A 658 10.59 21.19 -21.40
N GLY A 659 11.32 21.71 -20.44
CA GLY A 659 10.84 22.40 -19.26
C GLY A 659 11.68 23.63 -18.95
N GLN A 660 11.94 23.86 -17.68
CA GLN A 660 12.79 24.95 -17.19
C GLN A 660 13.70 24.46 -16.07
N VAL A 661 15.00 24.76 -16.17
CA VAL A 661 15.95 24.67 -15.07
C VAL A 661 16.18 26.09 -14.54
N VAL A 662 16.06 26.25 -13.24
CA VAL A 662 16.25 27.51 -12.53
C VAL A 662 17.37 27.33 -11.52
N ASP A 663 18.49 28.03 -11.74
CA ASP A 663 19.58 28.06 -10.77
C ASP A 663 19.13 28.90 -9.58
N VAL A 664 19.13 28.30 -8.40
CA VAL A 664 18.78 28.99 -7.16
C VAL A 664 20.05 29.62 -6.60
N HIS A 665 20.02 30.95 -6.49
CA HIS A 665 21.12 31.67 -5.83
C HIS A 665 20.76 31.90 -4.35
N PRO A 666 21.75 31.80 -3.45
CA PRO A 666 21.52 32.13 -2.05
C PRO A 666 21.02 33.57 -1.96
N LEU A 667 19.90 33.80 -1.31
CA LEU A 667 19.50 35.16 -0.99
C LEU A 667 20.62 35.82 -0.21
N PRO A 668 21.00 37.09 -0.52
CA PRO A 668 21.98 37.81 0.28
C PRO A 668 21.50 37.74 1.73
N VAL A 669 22.31 37.17 2.60
CA VAL A 669 22.03 36.97 4.01
C VAL A 669 21.86 38.32 4.67
N SER A 670 20.63 38.81 4.78
CA SER A 670 20.31 39.86 5.75
C SER A 670 20.40 39.20 7.13
N TYR A 671 21.53 39.39 7.79
CA TYR A 671 21.72 38.98 9.20
C TYR A 671 20.74 39.76 10.09
N THR A 672 19.58 39.25 10.32
CA THR A 672 18.81 39.56 11.49
C THR A 672 19.20 38.57 12.58
N HIS A 673 20.31 38.88 13.26
CA HIS A 673 20.66 38.31 14.55
C HIS A 673 19.58 38.69 15.57
N LEU A 674 18.61 37.82 15.77
CA LEU A 674 17.91 37.73 17.04
C LEU A 674 18.79 36.87 17.97
N ARG A 675 19.83 37.47 18.53
CA ARG A 675 20.45 36.96 19.77
C ARG A 675 19.39 37.08 20.84
N ALA A 676 18.88 35.96 21.32
CA ALA A 676 18.24 35.90 22.63
C ALA A 676 19.32 36.29 23.66
N HIS A 677 19.18 37.48 24.25
CA HIS A 677 19.89 37.82 25.46
C HIS A 677 19.39 36.94 26.58
N GLU A 678 20.18 35.95 26.96
CA GLU A 678 20.11 35.37 28.29
C GLU A 678 20.55 36.47 29.28
N THR A 679 19.58 37.13 29.91
CA THR A 679 19.81 37.89 31.13
C THR A 679 19.96 36.90 32.26
N ARG A 680 21.20 36.60 32.65
CA ARG A 680 21.51 36.15 33.98
C ARG A 680 21.15 37.31 34.93
N GLY A 681 20.09 37.14 35.71
CA GLY A 681 19.76 37.93 36.88
C GLY A 681 20.04 37.11 38.11
N ASN A 682 21.11 37.48 38.84
CA ASN A 682 21.28 37.11 40.24
C ASN A 682 20.21 37.78 41.07
N LEU A 683 19.48 37.00 41.86
CA LEU A 683 19.26 37.17 43.33
C LEU A 683 18.31 36.06 43.79
#